data_f59d629bdf2f0ac6ec6aca6451cc37d6
#
_entry.id   f59d629bdf2f0ac6ec6aca6451cc37d6
#
_cell.length_a   1.000
_cell.length_b   1.000
_cell.length_c   1.000
_cell.angle_alpha   90.00
_cell.angle_beta   90.00
_cell.angle_gamma   90.00
#
_symmetry.space_group_name_H-M   'P 1'
#
loop_
_entity.id
_entity.type
_entity.pdbx_description
1 polymer ?
#
loop_
_entity_poly.entity_id
_entity_poly.type
_entity_poly.pdbx_seq_one_letter_code
_entity_poly.pdbx_strand_id
1 'polypeptide(L)'
;MPEQKSSLKIATRLALAIALPILAVLVMSGLVISQQMHTVRQADQLQALSHFSSRISDLVHELQKERGMSALFIGSRGQQMDNELQAQRRDSDGQIAIVRQALQGLTLSDYSAELRESVEKAIAGLSDLEGKRAEVSGLRIVGPDSFRFYTSLITNLLAVPQESVKVSDSPAVTVNLLAYYNFLAAKERAGQERATGSAGFASGQFTPAQYRTLLTVLAEQAAYLATFQAYATESQRNAAQQTLSGPIIVEAERQRRIAVEAGSEKPLTGVTARDWFKATTDRIDLMKTVEDVLQRDLAALNQANAAEAWEILNYSIAFALAMLMAAIIVGFILARGITRPITGMTEAMRALSRGDLSTVIPGRDKRDEIGTMAEALEVFRNGMMEAEELRKAQETQKQRAAEERRIAMNALADKFEQSVGEVVGNVTAASSRLQGTAEDMARTAEETSGQSTAVAAASEQVTQNVQTVASATEELSASIREIAQQVAESSRMTHEAVGQARSSTQEVQGLTEAAQRIGNVVRIINDIAGQTNLLALNATIEAARAGEAGKGFAVVASEVKALASQTTKATDEIASQIKAMQEATERSAQVITHIAETIDLLSQSSTAIASAVEEQGAATQEIARNVQQAAVGTTEVAGNITQVSQAASVTGSAATSLLSAAGTLSKDGAALKKQVDSFLGEIRAA
;
A
#
# COMPACT_ATOMS: atom_id res chain seq x y z
N MET A 1 54.35 34.19 -46.77
CA MET A 1 54.57 33.87 -45.34
C MET A 1 53.63 32.71 -44.99
N PRO A 2 54.12 31.53 -44.73
CA PRO A 2 53.27 30.43 -44.26
C PRO A 2 53.10 30.56 -42.74
N GLU A 3 51.84 30.56 -42.26
CA GLU A 3 51.49 30.54 -40.85
C GLU A 3 52.15 29.40 -40.12
N GLN A 4 52.95 29.75 -39.08
CA GLN A 4 53.48 28.79 -38.13
C GLN A 4 52.31 28.26 -37.29
N LYS A 5 51.72 27.11 -37.67
CA LYS A 5 50.86 26.31 -36.80
C LYS A 5 51.69 25.92 -35.58
N SER A 6 51.40 26.55 -34.43
CA SER A 6 52.04 26.22 -33.15
C SER A 6 51.65 24.79 -32.79
N SER A 7 52.52 23.81 -33.07
CA SER A 7 52.33 22.42 -32.67
C SER A 7 52.54 22.33 -31.14
N LEU A 8 51.48 21.88 -30.42
CA LEU A 8 51.55 21.58 -28.99
C LEU A 8 52.75 20.64 -28.71
N LYS A 9 53.53 20.96 -27.66
CA LYS A 9 54.66 20.12 -27.22
C LYS A 9 54.18 18.69 -26.91
N ILE A 10 55.04 17.69 -27.13
CA ILE A 10 54.73 16.27 -26.87
C ILE A 10 54.20 16.06 -25.44
N ALA A 11 54.82 16.72 -24.46
CA ALA A 11 54.37 16.68 -23.07
C ALA A 11 52.90 17.16 -22.89
N THR A 12 52.48 18.22 -23.61
CA THR A 12 51.11 18.73 -23.53
C THR A 12 50.11 17.79 -24.21
N ARG A 13 50.46 17.15 -25.34
CA ARG A 13 49.63 16.15 -26.01
C ARG A 13 49.43 14.89 -25.15
N LEU A 14 50.51 14.44 -24.47
CA LEU A 14 50.46 13.30 -23.56
C LEU A 14 49.65 13.60 -22.31
N ALA A 15 49.80 14.82 -21.76
CA ALA A 15 49.00 15.29 -20.61
C ALA A 15 47.50 15.33 -20.97
N LEU A 16 47.12 15.84 -22.15
CA LEU A 16 45.72 15.84 -22.63
C LEU A 16 45.16 14.44 -22.87
N ALA A 17 45.96 13.52 -23.42
CA ALA A 17 45.58 12.15 -23.67
C ALA A 17 45.31 11.37 -22.36
N ILE A 18 45.99 11.73 -21.24
CA ILE A 18 45.80 11.13 -19.92
C ILE A 18 44.69 11.82 -19.14
N ALA A 19 44.52 13.14 -19.30
CA ALA A 19 43.51 13.91 -18.59
C ALA A 19 42.08 13.51 -18.94
N LEU A 20 41.80 13.15 -20.20
CA LEU A 20 40.46 12.77 -20.67
C LEU A 20 39.91 11.48 -19.99
N PRO A 21 40.66 10.34 -19.96
CA PRO A 21 40.25 9.17 -19.20
C PRO A 21 40.10 9.40 -17.70
N ILE A 22 40.99 10.20 -17.10
CA ILE A 22 40.90 10.55 -15.67
C ILE A 22 39.61 11.33 -15.39
N LEU A 23 39.28 12.31 -16.23
CA LEU A 23 38.03 13.06 -16.12
C LEU A 23 36.80 12.14 -16.25
N ALA A 24 36.80 11.22 -17.20
CA ALA A 24 35.72 10.23 -17.37
C ALA A 24 35.55 9.34 -16.12
N VAL A 25 36.65 8.83 -15.54
CA VAL A 25 36.63 8.06 -14.30
C VAL A 25 36.07 8.89 -13.14
N LEU A 26 36.46 10.15 -13.00
CA LEU A 26 35.96 11.04 -11.94
C LEU A 26 34.46 11.31 -12.08
N VAL A 27 33.97 11.58 -13.30
CA VAL A 27 32.54 11.80 -13.55
C VAL A 27 31.73 10.55 -13.27
N MET A 28 32.15 9.38 -13.78
CA MET A 28 31.47 8.11 -13.54
C MET A 28 31.47 7.71 -12.07
N SER A 29 32.61 7.87 -11.38
CA SER A 29 32.70 7.59 -9.94
C SER A 29 31.81 8.55 -9.15
N GLY A 30 31.75 9.82 -9.52
CA GLY A 30 30.89 10.81 -8.89
C GLY A 30 29.39 10.45 -9.03
N LEU A 31 28.95 9.99 -10.20
CA LEU A 31 27.59 9.54 -10.43
C LEU A 31 27.25 8.29 -9.60
N VAL A 32 28.13 7.30 -9.58
CA VAL A 32 27.93 6.06 -8.79
C VAL A 32 27.88 6.38 -7.30
N ILE A 33 28.80 7.17 -6.77
CA ILE A 33 28.82 7.58 -5.36
C ILE A 33 27.56 8.38 -5.00
N SER A 34 27.11 9.29 -5.87
CA SER A 34 25.88 10.06 -5.66
C SER A 34 24.65 9.16 -5.58
N GLN A 35 24.57 8.15 -6.45
CA GLN A 35 23.49 7.17 -6.43
C GLN A 35 23.52 6.31 -5.14
N GLN A 36 24.70 5.82 -4.74
CA GLN A 36 24.83 5.04 -3.51
C GLN A 36 24.56 5.89 -2.25
N MET A 37 24.92 7.15 -2.24
CA MET A 37 24.58 8.08 -1.16
C MET A 37 23.06 8.28 -1.03
N HIS A 38 22.32 8.29 -2.16
CA HIS A 38 20.86 8.34 -2.13
C HIS A 38 20.28 7.08 -1.48
N THR A 39 20.77 5.89 -1.86
CA THR A 39 20.35 4.61 -1.26
C THR A 39 20.61 4.55 0.25
N VAL A 40 21.79 5.02 0.69
CA VAL A 40 22.11 5.09 2.13
C VAL A 40 21.14 6.02 2.86
N ARG A 41 20.86 7.22 2.33
CA ARG A 41 19.91 8.15 2.94
C ARG A 41 18.52 7.57 3.06
N GLN A 42 18.04 6.87 2.03
CA GLN A 42 16.74 6.20 2.06
C GLN A 42 16.70 5.09 3.14
N ALA A 43 17.76 4.30 3.27
CA ALA A 43 17.86 3.26 4.28
C ALA A 43 17.84 3.85 5.70
N ASP A 44 18.60 4.94 5.96
CA ASP A 44 18.60 5.64 7.22
C ASP A 44 17.22 6.26 7.55
N GLN A 45 16.57 6.89 6.57
CA GLN A 45 15.21 7.43 6.69
C GLN A 45 14.20 6.35 7.05
N LEU A 46 14.26 5.19 6.37
CA LEU A 46 13.38 4.06 6.62
C LEU A 46 13.60 3.46 8.01
N GLN A 47 14.85 3.39 8.47
CA GLN A 47 15.17 2.94 9.83
C GLN A 47 14.59 3.89 10.90
N ALA A 48 14.76 5.20 10.73
CA ALA A 48 14.20 6.20 11.64
C ALA A 48 12.66 6.15 11.67
N LEU A 49 12.02 6.03 10.51
CA LEU A 49 10.57 5.94 10.36
C LEU A 49 10.01 4.65 10.96
N SER A 50 10.69 3.52 10.77
CA SER A 50 10.32 2.23 11.37
C SER A 50 10.39 2.29 12.90
N HIS A 51 11.41 2.92 13.45
CA HIS A 51 11.51 3.16 14.89
C HIS A 51 10.36 4.04 15.42
N PHE A 52 10.03 5.12 14.71
CA PHE A 52 8.90 5.99 15.06
C PHE A 52 7.56 5.24 14.99
N SER A 53 7.33 4.46 13.92
CA SER A 53 6.13 3.62 13.76
C SER A 53 5.97 2.59 14.88
N SER A 54 7.08 2.02 15.38
CA SER A 54 7.07 1.13 16.54
C SER A 54 6.56 1.87 17.79
N ARG A 55 7.02 3.10 18.06
CA ARG A 55 6.55 3.91 19.21
C ARG A 55 5.08 4.29 19.09
N ILE A 56 4.63 4.59 17.87
CA ILE A 56 3.20 4.80 17.60
C ILE A 56 2.39 3.54 17.94
N SER A 57 2.87 2.36 17.56
CA SER A 57 2.16 1.12 17.83
C SER A 57 2.08 0.79 19.33
N ASP A 58 3.13 1.09 20.10
CA ASP A 58 3.12 0.98 21.56
C ASP A 58 2.06 1.91 22.18
N LEU A 59 1.98 3.16 21.71
CA LEU A 59 0.94 4.10 22.11
C LEU A 59 -0.47 3.62 21.74
N VAL A 60 -0.65 3.12 20.53
CA VAL A 60 -1.93 2.56 20.07
C VAL A 60 -2.39 1.43 20.99
N HIS A 61 -1.49 0.56 21.42
CA HIS A 61 -1.81 -0.52 22.36
C HIS A 61 -2.37 0.02 23.67
N GLU A 62 -1.75 1.04 24.26
CA GLU A 62 -2.25 1.65 25.51
C GLU A 62 -3.58 2.41 25.30
N LEU A 63 -3.74 3.12 24.20
CA LEU A 63 -5.02 3.77 23.87
C LEU A 63 -6.14 2.77 23.58
N GLN A 64 -5.85 1.60 23.05
CA GLN A 64 -6.82 0.51 22.89
C GLN A 64 -7.32 0.01 24.26
N LYS A 65 -6.44 -0.15 25.26
CA LYS A 65 -6.82 -0.50 26.63
C LYS A 65 -7.66 0.61 27.25
N GLU A 66 -7.22 1.88 27.11
CA GLU A 66 -7.94 3.04 27.64
C GLU A 66 -9.35 3.16 27.04
N ARG A 67 -9.50 2.96 25.70
CA ARG A 67 -10.82 2.90 25.04
C ARG A 67 -11.73 1.82 25.65
N GLY A 68 -11.19 0.61 25.85
CA GLY A 68 -11.95 -0.49 26.43
C GLY A 68 -12.38 -0.25 27.86
N MET A 69 -11.49 0.29 28.71
CA MET A 69 -11.81 0.64 30.10
C MET A 69 -12.80 1.81 30.17
N SER A 70 -12.66 2.81 29.29
CA SER A 70 -13.62 3.92 29.17
C SER A 70 -15.02 3.43 28.83
N ALA A 71 -15.14 2.43 27.93
CA ALA A 71 -16.43 1.84 27.58
C ALA A 71 -17.11 1.14 28.78
N LEU A 72 -16.34 0.40 29.60
CA LEU A 72 -16.85 -0.22 30.84
C LEU A 72 -17.20 0.81 31.89
N PHE A 73 -16.36 1.83 32.08
CA PHE A 73 -16.61 2.91 33.03
C PHE A 73 -17.92 3.65 32.70
N ILE A 74 -18.12 4.06 31.44
CA ILE A 74 -19.35 4.72 31.01
C ILE A 74 -20.56 3.76 31.14
N GLY A 75 -20.42 2.50 30.66
CA GLY A 75 -21.48 1.49 30.70
C GLY A 75 -21.95 1.17 32.13
N SER A 76 -21.05 1.17 33.11
CA SER A 76 -21.34 0.96 34.51
C SER A 76 -21.76 2.25 35.27
N ARG A 77 -21.89 3.36 34.58
CA ARG A 77 -22.15 4.70 35.20
C ARG A 77 -21.14 5.07 36.28
N GLY A 78 -19.86 4.82 36.01
CA GLY A 78 -18.75 5.13 36.92
C GLY A 78 -18.52 4.15 38.07
N GLN A 79 -19.23 3.03 38.11
CA GLN A 79 -19.14 2.07 39.22
C GLN A 79 -17.99 1.03 39.05
N GLN A 80 -17.48 0.90 37.84
CA GLN A 80 -16.40 -0.07 37.53
C GLN A 80 -15.25 0.63 36.81
N MET A 81 -14.03 0.11 37.00
CA MET A 81 -12.80 0.52 36.30
C MET A 81 -12.29 1.94 36.60
N ASP A 82 -12.73 2.63 37.64
CA ASP A 82 -12.25 3.99 37.91
C ASP A 82 -10.74 4.05 38.18
N ASN A 83 -10.25 3.26 39.12
CA ASN A 83 -8.83 3.23 39.48
C ASN A 83 -7.97 2.68 38.36
N GLU A 84 -8.44 1.61 37.69
CA GLU A 84 -7.76 0.97 36.57
C GLU A 84 -7.67 1.93 35.38
N LEU A 85 -8.72 2.68 35.08
CA LEU A 85 -8.73 3.68 34.00
C LEU A 85 -7.76 4.83 34.28
N GLN A 86 -7.67 5.31 35.53
CA GLN A 86 -6.70 6.34 35.92
C GLN A 86 -5.25 5.83 35.81
N ALA A 87 -4.99 4.56 36.16
CA ALA A 87 -3.68 3.94 35.96
C ALA A 87 -3.34 3.83 34.47
N GLN A 88 -4.29 3.33 33.67
CA GLN A 88 -4.13 3.20 32.22
C GLN A 88 -3.85 4.53 31.51
N ARG A 89 -4.49 5.63 31.97
CA ARG A 89 -4.21 6.97 31.42
C ARG A 89 -2.78 7.40 31.66
N ARG A 90 -2.19 7.06 32.82
CA ARG A 90 -0.77 7.35 33.11
C ARG A 90 0.17 6.57 32.19
N ASP A 91 -0.18 5.29 31.88
CA ASP A 91 0.57 4.51 30.95
C ASP A 91 0.49 5.07 29.53
N SER A 92 -0.72 5.47 29.09
CA SER A 92 -0.93 6.17 27.81
C SER A 92 -0.12 7.47 27.72
N ASP A 93 -0.11 8.29 28.80
CA ASP A 93 0.66 9.55 28.86
C ASP A 93 2.16 9.31 28.77
N GLY A 94 2.66 8.23 29.40
CA GLY A 94 4.04 7.80 29.25
C GLY A 94 4.40 7.48 27.80
N GLN A 95 3.54 6.77 27.10
CA GLN A 95 3.76 6.45 25.67
C GLN A 95 3.62 7.69 24.79
N ILE A 96 2.71 8.63 25.08
CA ILE A 96 2.61 9.90 24.36
C ILE A 96 3.92 10.69 24.46
N ALA A 97 4.54 10.74 25.65
CA ALA A 97 5.83 11.41 25.84
C ALA A 97 6.93 10.76 25.00
N ILE A 98 6.99 9.42 24.94
CA ILE A 98 7.95 8.66 24.12
C ILE A 98 7.73 8.94 22.62
N VAL A 99 6.49 8.95 22.14
CA VAL A 99 6.17 9.27 20.73
C VAL A 99 6.59 10.70 20.39
N ARG A 100 6.33 11.68 21.26
CA ARG A 100 6.75 13.06 21.06
C ARG A 100 8.28 13.21 21.02
N GLN A 101 8.99 12.46 21.85
CA GLN A 101 10.45 12.41 21.82
C GLN A 101 10.97 11.78 20.54
N ALA A 102 10.39 10.65 20.10
CA ALA A 102 10.76 9.98 18.86
C ALA A 102 10.53 10.87 17.62
N LEU A 103 9.46 11.68 17.64
CA LEU A 103 9.19 12.65 16.57
C LEU A 103 10.29 13.71 16.41
N GLN A 104 10.94 14.11 17.51
CA GLN A 104 12.08 15.06 17.44
C GLN A 104 13.28 14.50 16.68
N GLY A 105 13.40 13.18 16.59
CA GLY A 105 14.43 12.48 15.82
C GLY A 105 14.11 12.34 14.32
N LEU A 106 12.91 12.76 13.87
CA LEU A 106 12.49 12.68 12.47
C LEU A 106 12.56 14.06 11.79
N THR A 107 13.28 14.12 10.67
CA THR A 107 13.26 15.30 9.80
C THR A 107 12.13 15.14 8.79
N LEU A 108 10.93 15.62 9.14
CA LEU A 108 9.72 15.43 8.32
C LEU A 108 9.82 15.97 6.90
N SER A 109 10.68 16.96 6.63
CA SER A 109 10.95 17.49 5.29
C SER A 109 11.54 16.46 4.32
N ASP A 110 12.13 15.40 4.84
CA ASP A 110 12.79 14.37 4.05
C ASP A 110 11.83 13.29 3.52
N TYR A 111 10.55 13.37 3.90
CA TYR A 111 9.52 12.42 3.53
C TYR A 111 8.45 13.04 2.62
N SER A 112 7.60 12.19 2.02
CA SER A 112 6.51 12.62 1.16
C SER A 112 5.50 13.53 1.89
N ALA A 113 4.74 14.31 1.11
CA ALA A 113 3.71 15.19 1.66
C ALA A 113 2.63 14.39 2.42
N GLU A 114 2.25 13.22 1.90
CA GLU A 114 1.22 12.34 2.45
C GLU A 114 1.65 11.77 3.81
N LEU A 115 2.90 11.31 3.94
CA LEU A 115 3.41 10.82 5.22
C LEU A 115 3.51 11.94 6.25
N ARG A 116 3.95 13.12 5.84
CA ARG A 116 4.03 14.31 6.71
C ARG A 116 2.66 14.69 7.25
N GLU A 117 1.65 14.79 6.37
CA GLU A 117 0.27 15.05 6.75
C GLU A 117 -0.27 14.00 7.72
N SER A 118 0.01 12.71 7.48
CA SER A 118 -0.40 11.61 8.35
C SER A 118 0.21 11.74 9.75
N VAL A 119 1.50 12.08 9.84
CA VAL A 119 2.18 12.31 11.13
C VAL A 119 1.59 13.54 11.85
N GLU A 120 1.41 14.66 11.15
CA GLU A 120 0.82 15.88 11.72
C GLU A 120 -0.59 15.64 12.25
N LYS A 121 -1.43 14.94 11.49
CA LYS A 121 -2.81 14.59 11.87
C LYS A 121 -2.83 13.64 13.07
N ALA A 122 -1.94 12.65 13.12
CA ALA A 122 -1.81 11.72 14.24
C ALA A 122 -1.44 12.45 15.53
N ILE A 123 -0.48 13.37 15.48
CA ILE A 123 -0.04 14.14 16.66
C ILE A 123 -1.07 15.20 17.08
N ALA A 124 -1.72 15.87 16.12
CA ALA A 124 -2.78 16.84 16.41
C ALA A 124 -3.95 16.20 17.15
N GLY A 125 -4.35 14.97 16.78
CA GLY A 125 -5.42 14.25 17.46
C GLY A 125 -5.17 13.95 18.94
N LEU A 126 -3.91 13.90 19.38
CA LEU A 126 -3.55 13.72 20.79
C LEU A 126 -3.86 14.95 21.64
N SER A 127 -4.04 16.13 21.05
CA SER A 127 -4.33 17.37 21.79
C SER A 127 -5.74 17.38 22.42
N ASP A 128 -6.67 16.66 21.81
CA ASP A 128 -8.07 16.61 22.27
C ASP A 128 -8.31 15.55 23.35
N LEU A 129 -7.34 14.68 23.58
CA LEU A 129 -7.47 13.50 24.45
C LEU A 129 -7.79 13.89 25.90
N GLU A 130 -7.15 14.93 26.45
CA GLU A 130 -7.37 15.35 27.83
C GLU A 130 -8.80 15.88 28.03
N GLY A 131 -9.32 16.68 27.08
CA GLY A 131 -10.70 17.14 27.07
C GLY A 131 -11.71 15.98 27.05
N LYS A 132 -11.46 14.96 26.22
CA LYS A 132 -12.31 13.78 26.15
C LYS A 132 -12.25 12.90 27.40
N ARG A 133 -11.09 12.77 28.02
CA ARG A 133 -10.93 12.10 29.32
C ARG A 133 -11.75 12.78 30.41
N ALA A 134 -11.78 14.12 30.41
CA ALA A 134 -12.61 14.88 31.37
C ALA A 134 -14.11 14.69 31.11
N GLU A 135 -14.56 14.58 29.85
CA GLU A 135 -15.94 14.23 29.50
C GLU A 135 -16.31 12.81 29.97
N VAL A 136 -15.41 11.83 29.78
CA VAL A 136 -15.58 10.44 30.24
C VAL A 136 -15.70 10.40 31.76
N SER A 137 -14.75 11.01 32.50
CA SER A 137 -14.73 11.00 33.96
C SER A 137 -15.97 11.69 34.57
N GLY A 138 -16.46 12.75 33.92
CA GLY A 138 -17.68 13.46 34.32
C GLY A 138 -18.97 12.78 33.83
N LEU A 139 -18.91 11.63 33.15
CA LEU A 139 -20.06 10.96 32.53
C LEU A 139 -20.88 11.90 31.62
N ARG A 140 -20.19 12.84 30.96
CA ARG A 140 -20.79 13.84 30.06
C ARG A 140 -20.75 13.45 28.60
N ILE A 141 -20.14 12.32 28.29
CA ILE A 141 -20.07 11.71 26.95
C ILE A 141 -20.80 10.37 26.97
N VAL A 142 -21.50 10.03 25.88
CA VAL A 142 -22.11 8.72 25.72
C VAL A 142 -21.12 7.69 25.14
N GLY A 143 -21.37 6.41 25.45
CA GLY A 143 -20.46 5.32 25.04
C GLY A 143 -20.08 5.31 23.55
N PRO A 144 -21.04 5.44 22.61
CA PRO A 144 -20.74 5.49 21.16
C PRO A 144 -19.83 6.64 20.75
N ASP A 145 -19.96 7.82 21.36
CA ASP A 145 -19.12 8.98 21.00
C ASP A 145 -17.71 8.85 21.57
N SER A 146 -17.56 8.32 22.78
CA SER A 146 -16.26 7.95 23.35
C SER A 146 -15.55 6.91 22.47
N PHE A 147 -16.26 5.85 22.08
CA PHE A 147 -15.73 4.82 21.19
C PHE A 147 -15.27 5.40 19.85
N ARG A 148 -16.06 6.26 19.22
CA ARG A 148 -15.74 6.92 17.95
C ARG A 148 -14.50 7.79 18.07
N PHE A 149 -14.38 8.57 19.14
CA PHE A 149 -13.22 9.41 19.39
C PHE A 149 -11.90 8.58 19.44
N TYR A 150 -11.84 7.59 20.33
CA TYR A 150 -10.64 6.74 20.46
C TYR A 150 -10.35 5.98 19.17
N THR A 151 -11.37 5.48 18.47
CA THR A 151 -11.18 4.75 17.20
C THR A 151 -10.63 5.67 16.12
N SER A 152 -11.12 6.90 16.00
CA SER A 152 -10.59 7.89 15.06
C SER A 152 -9.14 8.27 15.39
N LEU A 153 -8.82 8.49 16.66
CA LEU A 153 -7.46 8.78 17.12
C LEU A 153 -6.50 7.65 16.79
N ILE A 154 -6.87 6.40 17.10
CA ILE A 154 -6.07 5.21 16.80
C ILE A 154 -5.91 5.02 15.29
N THR A 155 -6.96 5.25 14.50
CA THR A 155 -6.90 5.16 13.03
C THR A 155 -5.91 6.18 12.46
N ASN A 156 -5.93 7.42 12.96
CA ASN A 156 -4.96 8.44 12.54
C ASN A 156 -3.52 8.07 12.91
N LEU A 157 -3.31 7.47 14.07
CA LEU A 157 -1.98 6.97 14.48
C LEU A 157 -1.52 5.81 13.58
N LEU A 158 -2.40 4.85 13.26
CA LEU A 158 -2.09 3.71 12.40
C LEU A 158 -1.91 4.08 10.91
N ALA A 159 -2.34 5.27 10.48
CA ALA A 159 -2.04 5.78 9.16
C ALA A 159 -0.53 5.99 8.93
N VAL A 160 0.25 6.28 9.98
CA VAL A 160 1.71 6.47 9.87
C VAL A 160 2.43 5.18 9.46
N PRO A 161 2.30 4.02 10.15
CA PRO A 161 2.87 2.76 9.66
C PRO A 161 2.30 2.33 8.30
N GLN A 162 1.07 2.69 7.96
CA GLN A 162 0.49 2.43 6.64
C GLN A 162 1.24 3.19 5.53
N GLU A 163 1.47 4.50 5.71
CA GLU A 163 2.20 5.32 4.74
C GLU A 163 3.70 4.96 4.68
N SER A 164 4.25 4.41 5.76
CA SER A 164 5.65 3.95 5.80
C SER A 164 5.94 2.85 4.77
N VAL A 165 4.94 2.08 4.35
CA VAL A 165 5.08 1.05 3.30
C VAL A 165 5.53 1.65 1.97
N LYS A 166 5.13 2.88 1.67
CA LYS A 166 5.42 3.58 0.40
C LYS A 166 6.84 4.18 0.34
N VAL A 167 7.54 4.23 1.47
CA VAL A 167 8.87 4.86 1.57
C VAL A 167 9.99 3.90 1.14
N SER A 168 9.74 2.60 1.14
CA SER A 168 10.75 1.57 0.87
C SER A 168 10.87 1.24 -0.61
N ASP A 169 12.07 1.31 -1.17
CA ASP A 169 12.42 0.80 -2.48
C ASP A 169 12.89 -0.67 -2.44
N SER A 170 13.11 -1.23 -1.24
CA SER A 170 13.50 -2.63 -1.05
C SER A 170 12.25 -3.53 -1.03
N PRO A 171 12.10 -4.47 -1.99
CA PRO A 171 10.95 -5.38 -2.01
C PRO A 171 10.82 -6.20 -0.72
N ALA A 172 11.93 -6.64 -0.13
CA ALA A 172 11.94 -7.41 1.11
C ALA A 172 11.40 -6.60 2.29
N VAL A 173 11.80 -5.33 2.41
CA VAL A 173 11.30 -4.43 3.46
C VAL A 173 9.84 -4.08 3.25
N THR A 174 9.43 -3.78 2.01
CA THR A 174 8.04 -3.47 1.66
C THR A 174 7.09 -4.61 2.04
N VAL A 175 7.44 -5.86 1.72
CA VAL A 175 6.65 -7.05 2.08
C VAL A 175 6.54 -7.20 3.60
N ASN A 176 7.63 -6.98 4.35
CA ASN A 176 7.61 -7.04 5.82
C ASN A 176 6.78 -5.91 6.44
N LEU A 177 6.84 -4.69 5.88
CA LEU A 177 6.00 -3.57 6.31
C LEU A 177 4.51 -3.84 6.06
N LEU A 178 4.16 -4.46 4.92
CA LEU A 178 2.80 -4.89 4.62
C LEU A 178 2.30 -5.93 5.63
N ALA A 179 3.11 -6.94 5.94
CA ALA A 179 2.78 -7.94 6.96
C ALA A 179 2.57 -7.27 8.32
N TYR A 180 3.49 -6.41 8.73
CA TYR A 180 3.42 -5.68 9.99
C TYR A 180 2.16 -4.80 10.08
N TYR A 181 1.89 -3.96 9.09
CA TYR A 181 0.69 -3.11 9.06
C TYR A 181 -0.61 -3.91 9.14
N ASN A 182 -0.74 -4.98 8.34
CA ASN A 182 -1.95 -5.80 8.36
C ASN A 182 -2.16 -6.49 9.71
N PHE A 183 -1.09 -6.88 10.40
CA PHE A 183 -1.19 -7.42 11.74
C PHE A 183 -1.63 -6.36 12.76
N LEU A 184 -1.13 -5.12 12.67
CA LEU A 184 -1.58 -3.98 13.48
C LEU A 184 -3.05 -3.68 13.27
N ALA A 185 -3.51 -3.66 12.01
CA ALA A 185 -4.90 -3.44 11.66
C ALA A 185 -5.81 -4.55 12.23
N ALA A 186 -5.39 -5.81 12.16
CA ALA A 186 -6.11 -6.93 12.77
C ALA A 186 -6.21 -6.79 14.30
N LYS A 187 -5.11 -6.35 14.96
CA LYS A 187 -5.10 -6.09 16.41
C LYS A 187 -6.02 -4.93 16.78
N GLU A 188 -6.09 -3.88 15.95
CA GLU A 188 -7.04 -2.79 16.17
C GLU A 188 -8.49 -3.29 16.09
N ARG A 189 -8.81 -4.16 15.13
CA ARG A 189 -10.14 -4.78 15.06
C ARG A 189 -10.44 -5.64 16.29
N ALA A 190 -9.46 -6.36 16.84
CA ALA A 190 -9.61 -7.06 18.12
C ALA A 190 -9.90 -6.08 19.28
N GLY A 191 -9.28 -4.90 19.29
CA GLY A 191 -9.57 -3.85 20.27
C GLY A 191 -10.97 -3.27 20.13
N GLN A 192 -11.49 -3.12 18.91
CA GLN A 192 -12.86 -2.68 18.64
C GLN A 192 -13.88 -3.76 19.03
N GLU A 193 -13.61 -5.03 18.72
CA GLU A 193 -14.39 -6.17 19.18
C GLU A 193 -14.51 -6.18 20.69
N ARG A 194 -13.40 -6.02 21.43
CA ARG A 194 -13.41 -5.93 22.88
C ARG A 194 -14.34 -4.83 23.38
N ALA A 195 -14.23 -3.62 22.85
CA ALA A 195 -15.03 -2.49 23.30
C ALA A 195 -16.53 -2.67 22.98
N THR A 196 -16.85 -3.15 21.77
CA THR A 196 -18.24 -3.41 21.34
C THR A 196 -18.88 -4.52 22.16
N GLY A 197 -18.17 -5.63 22.38
CA GLY A 197 -18.64 -6.73 23.21
C GLY A 197 -18.80 -6.32 24.67
N SER A 198 -17.85 -5.54 25.22
CA SER A 198 -17.96 -5.02 26.60
C SER A 198 -19.23 -4.21 26.81
N ALA A 199 -19.59 -3.36 25.86
CA ALA A 199 -20.82 -2.57 25.91
C ALA A 199 -22.08 -3.47 25.86
N GLY A 200 -22.08 -4.49 24.97
CA GLY A 200 -23.18 -5.47 24.84
C GLY A 200 -23.36 -6.30 26.11
N PHE A 201 -22.29 -6.91 26.63
CA PHE A 201 -22.36 -7.69 27.86
C PHE A 201 -22.69 -6.87 29.11
N ALA A 202 -22.27 -5.58 29.16
CA ALA A 202 -22.64 -4.68 30.23
C ALA A 202 -24.13 -4.32 30.21
N SER A 203 -24.75 -4.18 29.05
CA SER A 203 -26.19 -3.94 28.88
C SER A 203 -27.04 -5.20 28.93
N GLY A 204 -26.42 -6.41 28.89
CA GLY A 204 -27.09 -7.69 28.87
C GLY A 204 -27.64 -8.10 27.50
N GLN A 205 -27.57 -7.24 26.48
CA GLN A 205 -28.03 -7.50 25.12
C GLN A 205 -27.37 -6.51 24.15
N PHE A 206 -27.12 -6.94 22.91
CA PHE A 206 -26.67 -6.03 21.86
C PHE A 206 -27.85 -5.27 21.26
N THR A 207 -27.67 -3.97 21.01
CA THR A 207 -28.53 -3.27 20.07
C THR A 207 -28.25 -3.77 18.63
N PRO A 208 -29.21 -3.65 17.67
CA PRO A 208 -28.95 -4.03 16.28
C PRO A 208 -27.73 -3.32 15.67
N ALA A 209 -27.46 -2.09 16.04
CA ALA A 209 -26.28 -1.34 15.60
C ALA A 209 -24.98 -1.91 16.17
N GLN A 210 -24.93 -2.21 17.47
CA GLN A 210 -23.77 -2.85 18.11
C GLN A 210 -23.46 -4.21 17.53
N TYR A 211 -24.49 -5.02 17.27
CA TYR A 211 -24.33 -6.36 16.68
C TYR A 211 -23.78 -6.28 15.26
N ARG A 212 -24.29 -5.36 14.42
CA ARG A 212 -23.73 -5.10 13.08
C ARG A 212 -22.26 -4.70 13.17
N THR A 213 -21.93 -3.76 14.06
CA THR A 213 -20.53 -3.36 14.27
C THR A 213 -19.65 -4.54 14.67
N LEU A 214 -20.13 -5.43 15.57
CA LEU A 214 -19.40 -6.63 15.97
C LEU A 214 -19.10 -7.52 14.76
N LEU A 215 -20.11 -7.83 13.93
CA LEU A 215 -19.91 -8.69 12.75
C LEU A 215 -18.95 -8.06 11.74
N THR A 216 -19.07 -6.77 11.46
CA THR A 216 -18.15 -6.04 10.56
C THR A 216 -16.72 -6.12 11.06
N VAL A 217 -16.50 -5.83 12.32
CA VAL A 217 -15.16 -5.86 12.94
C VAL A 217 -14.55 -7.25 12.90
N LEU A 218 -15.34 -8.32 13.11
CA LEU A 218 -14.87 -9.70 13.01
C LEU A 218 -14.48 -10.08 11.57
N ALA A 219 -15.28 -9.68 10.58
CA ALA A 219 -14.98 -9.91 9.17
C ALA A 219 -13.70 -9.19 8.73
N GLU A 220 -13.55 -7.91 9.10
CA GLU A 220 -12.35 -7.12 8.80
C GLU A 220 -11.11 -7.68 9.50
N GLN A 221 -11.22 -8.13 10.77
CA GLN A 221 -10.12 -8.79 11.47
C GLN A 221 -9.64 -10.03 10.71
N ALA A 222 -10.57 -10.87 10.24
CA ALA A 222 -10.24 -12.07 9.47
C ALA A 222 -9.55 -11.72 8.14
N ALA A 223 -10.00 -10.67 7.44
CA ALA A 223 -9.40 -10.20 6.20
C ALA A 223 -7.96 -9.70 6.41
N TYR A 224 -7.72 -8.89 7.44
CA TYR A 224 -6.38 -8.41 7.77
C TYR A 224 -5.44 -9.55 8.18
N LEU A 225 -5.91 -10.54 8.95
CA LEU A 225 -5.10 -11.71 9.31
C LEU A 225 -4.78 -12.59 8.09
N ALA A 226 -5.71 -12.75 7.15
CA ALA A 226 -5.45 -13.45 5.90
C ALA A 226 -4.38 -12.72 5.06
N THR A 227 -4.46 -11.40 4.97
CA THR A 227 -3.45 -10.58 4.28
C THR A 227 -2.08 -10.65 5.00
N PHE A 228 -2.06 -10.60 6.33
CA PHE A 228 -0.84 -10.84 7.10
C PHE A 228 -0.22 -12.20 6.75
N GLN A 229 -1.00 -13.28 6.73
CA GLN A 229 -0.50 -14.62 6.39
C GLN A 229 0.08 -14.70 4.97
N ALA A 230 -0.47 -13.94 4.02
CA ALA A 230 0.01 -13.90 2.64
C ALA A 230 1.38 -13.23 2.53
N TYR A 231 1.64 -12.17 3.29
CA TYR A 231 2.88 -11.38 3.22
C TYR A 231 3.92 -11.74 4.29
N ALA A 232 3.52 -12.35 5.41
CA ALA A 232 4.44 -12.72 6.48
C ALA A 232 5.44 -13.80 6.04
N THR A 233 6.66 -13.74 6.55
CA THR A 233 7.65 -14.80 6.41
C THR A 233 7.19 -16.08 7.11
N GLU A 234 7.78 -17.23 6.76
CA GLU A 234 7.48 -18.50 7.42
C GLU A 234 7.74 -18.42 8.94
N SER A 235 8.84 -17.79 9.33
CA SER A 235 9.17 -17.56 10.75
C SER A 235 8.08 -16.75 11.46
N GLN A 236 7.60 -15.69 10.86
CA GLN A 236 6.56 -14.81 11.41
C GLN A 236 5.21 -15.54 11.52
N ARG A 237 4.83 -16.31 10.49
CA ARG A 237 3.61 -17.15 10.54
C ARG A 237 3.67 -18.16 11.67
N ASN A 238 4.81 -18.86 11.82
CA ASN A 238 5.02 -19.84 12.87
C ASN A 238 4.98 -19.19 14.26
N ALA A 239 5.62 -18.04 14.45
CA ALA A 239 5.58 -17.29 15.71
C ALA A 239 4.14 -16.86 16.05
N ALA A 240 3.37 -16.35 15.08
CA ALA A 240 1.99 -15.97 15.26
C ALA A 240 1.12 -17.19 15.63
N GLN A 241 1.25 -18.30 14.91
CA GLN A 241 0.49 -19.53 15.17
C GLN A 241 0.79 -20.12 16.55
N GLN A 242 2.04 -20.13 16.96
CA GLN A 242 2.44 -20.63 18.29
C GLN A 242 1.91 -19.72 19.41
N THR A 243 2.05 -18.40 19.26
CA THR A 243 1.65 -17.44 20.28
C THR A 243 0.12 -17.32 20.37
N LEU A 244 -0.57 -17.31 19.23
CA LEU A 244 -2.04 -17.20 19.17
C LEU A 244 -2.69 -18.60 19.24
N SER A 245 -2.28 -19.39 20.20
CA SER A 245 -2.80 -20.72 20.48
C SER A 245 -2.98 -20.93 22.01
N GLY A 246 -3.64 -22.03 22.38
CA GLY A 246 -3.79 -22.42 23.78
C GLY A 246 -5.05 -21.89 24.48
N PRO A 247 -5.12 -22.05 25.82
CA PRO A 247 -6.36 -21.86 26.59
C PRO A 247 -6.94 -20.43 26.50
N ILE A 248 -6.09 -19.39 26.44
CA ILE A 248 -6.52 -17.99 26.36
C ILE A 248 -7.30 -17.76 25.06
N ILE A 249 -6.80 -18.27 23.94
CA ILE A 249 -7.45 -18.13 22.64
C ILE A 249 -8.76 -18.93 22.60
N VAL A 250 -8.73 -20.16 23.10
CA VAL A 250 -9.93 -21.01 23.19
C VAL A 250 -11.05 -20.34 23.99
N GLU A 251 -10.71 -19.71 25.11
CA GLU A 251 -11.69 -19.00 25.94
C GLU A 251 -12.23 -17.74 25.25
N ALA A 252 -11.37 -16.92 24.65
CA ALA A 252 -11.82 -15.75 23.89
C ALA A 252 -12.74 -16.15 22.72
N GLU A 253 -12.41 -17.21 21.98
CA GLU A 253 -13.25 -17.74 20.91
C GLU A 253 -14.58 -18.34 21.41
N ARG A 254 -14.58 -18.97 22.57
CA ARG A 254 -15.82 -19.45 23.20
C ARG A 254 -16.77 -18.29 23.51
N GLN A 255 -16.24 -17.23 24.13
CA GLN A 255 -17.04 -16.06 24.47
C GLN A 255 -17.51 -15.30 23.21
N ARG A 256 -16.66 -15.22 22.18
CA ARG A 256 -17.03 -14.68 20.87
C ARG A 256 -18.23 -15.43 20.25
N ARG A 257 -18.21 -16.76 20.28
CA ARG A 257 -19.35 -17.57 19.80
C ARG A 257 -20.63 -17.24 20.55
N ILE A 258 -20.59 -17.11 21.87
CA ILE A 258 -21.76 -16.70 22.66
C ILE A 258 -22.28 -15.35 22.19
N ALA A 259 -21.41 -14.39 21.96
CA ALA A 259 -21.80 -13.05 21.48
C ALA A 259 -22.45 -13.11 20.07
N VAL A 260 -21.88 -13.89 19.15
CA VAL A 260 -22.40 -14.03 17.78
C VAL A 260 -23.71 -14.82 17.75
N GLU A 261 -23.85 -15.91 18.52
CA GLU A 261 -25.06 -16.74 18.56
C GLU A 261 -26.25 -16.06 19.27
N ALA A 262 -25.99 -15.15 20.22
CA ALA A 262 -27.03 -14.36 20.84
C ALA A 262 -27.68 -13.37 19.87
N GLY A 263 -26.90 -12.81 18.97
CA GLY A 263 -27.40 -11.78 18.05
C GLY A 263 -27.80 -10.49 18.76
N SER A 264 -28.75 -9.77 18.16
CA SER A 264 -29.38 -8.61 18.77
C SER A 264 -30.72 -8.92 19.45
N GLU A 265 -31.21 -10.15 19.35
CA GLU A 265 -32.55 -10.54 19.81
C GLU A 265 -32.54 -11.27 21.16
N LYS A 266 -31.43 -11.96 21.48
CA LYS A 266 -31.34 -12.76 22.70
C LYS A 266 -30.47 -12.10 23.76
N PRO A 267 -30.78 -12.31 25.06
CA PRO A 267 -29.95 -11.83 26.13
C PRO A 267 -28.58 -12.53 26.15
N LEU A 268 -27.54 -11.77 26.46
CA LEU A 268 -26.17 -12.26 26.66
C LEU A 268 -26.06 -12.89 28.04
N THR A 269 -26.03 -14.22 28.11
CA THR A 269 -25.95 -14.98 29.34
C THR A 269 -24.69 -15.84 29.42
N GLY A 270 -24.27 -16.19 30.66
CA GLY A 270 -23.12 -17.08 30.88
C GLY A 270 -21.74 -16.44 30.74
N VAL A 271 -21.66 -15.14 30.42
CA VAL A 271 -20.40 -14.36 30.39
C VAL A 271 -20.71 -12.97 30.96
N THR A 272 -19.88 -12.50 31.89
CA THR A 272 -20.00 -11.12 32.38
C THR A 272 -19.21 -10.16 31.49
N ALA A 273 -19.52 -8.85 31.52
CA ALA A 273 -18.74 -7.85 30.82
C ALA A 273 -17.26 -7.84 31.24
N ARG A 274 -16.98 -8.16 32.49
CA ARG A 274 -15.62 -8.27 33.04
C ARG A 274 -14.87 -9.50 32.49
N ASP A 275 -15.55 -10.65 32.39
CA ASP A 275 -14.95 -11.87 31.82
C ASP A 275 -14.64 -11.68 30.35
N TRP A 276 -15.57 -11.09 29.59
CA TRP A 276 -15.37 -10.70 28.17
C TRP A 276 -14.16 -9.78 28.02
N PHE A 277 -14.11 -8.70 28.81
CA PHE A 277 -13.02 -7.74 28.75
C PHE A 277 -11.68 -8.41 29.06
N LYS A 278 -11.65 -9.27 30.09
CA LYS A 278 -10.42 -10.02 30.47
C LYS A 278 -9.98 -10.94 29.35
N ALA A 279 -10.84 -11.82 28.87
CA ALA A 279 -10.49 -12.82 27.85
C ALA A 279 -10.01 -12.17 26.55
N THR A 280 -10.71 -11.10 26.12
CA THR A 280 -10.32 -10.35 24.91
C THR A 280 -9.04 -9.52 25.10
N THR A 281 -8.77 -9.01 26.30
CA THR A 281 -7.51 -8.33 26.64
C THR A 281 -6.36 -9.32 26.63
N ASP A 282 -6.49 -10.46 27.31
CA ASP A 282 -5.45 -11.50 27.33
C ASP A 282 -5.09 -11.96 25.90
N ARG A 283 -6.08 -12.07 24.99
CA ARG A 283 -5.84 -12.35 23.56
C ARG A 283 -5.11 -11.21 22.87
N ILE A 284 -5.47 -9.94 23.11
CA ILE A 284 -4.82 -8.78 22.50
C ILE A 284 -3.37 -8.64 22.99
N ASP A 285 -3.08 -9.00 24.24
CA ASP A 285 -1.74 -9.01 24.79
C ASP A 285 -0.86 -10.10 24.13
N LEU A 286 -1.43 -11.27 23.79
CA LEU A 286 -0.77 -12.25 22.94
C LEU A 286 -0.52 -11.69 21.53
N MET A 287 -1.48 -10.95 20.95
CA MET A 287 -1.24 -10.28 19.67
C MET A 287 -0.13 -9.23 19.79
N LYS A 288 -0.02 -8.50 20.92
CA LYS A 288 1.12 -7.59 21.15
C LYS A 288 2.45 -8.33 21.19
N THR A 289 2.50 -9.52 21.76
CA THR A 289 3.72 -10.36 21.75
C THR A 289 4.15 -10.73 20.31
N VAL A 290 3.19 -11.08 19.44
CA VAL A 290 3.48 -11.31 18.00
C VAL A 290 3.96 -10.04 17.33
N GLU A 291 3.30 -8.92 17.57
CA GLU A 291 3.70 -7.61 17.05
C GLU A 291 5.14 -7.26 17.42
N ASP A 292 5.55 -7.53 18.66
CA ASP A 292 6.92 -7.28 19.12
C ASP A 292 7.97 -8.17 18.39
N VAL A 293 7.57 -9.36 17.95
CA VAL A 293 8.39 -10.19 17.05
C VAL A 293 8.52 -9.53 15.69
N LEU A 294 7.38 -9.11 15.09
CA LEU A 294 7.37 -8.44 13.78
C LEU A 294 8.18 -7.15 13.78
N GLN A 295 8.09 -6.36 14.86
CA GLN A 295 8.88 -5.12 15.02
C GLN A 295 10.38 -5.41 15.08
N ARG A 296 10.79 -6.44 15.83
CA ARG A 296 12.21 -6.84 15.92
C ARG A 296 12.75 -7.33 14.59
N ASP A 297 11.98 -8.16 13.88
CA ASP A 297 12.36 -8.66 12.57
C ASP A 297 12.50 -7.51 11.56
N LEU A 298 11.55 -6.58 11.55
CA LEU A 298 11.58 -5.40 10.69
C LEU A 298 12.78 -4.48 11.03
N ALA A 299 13.05 -4.26 12.31
CA ALA A 299 14.21 -3.47 12.74
C ALA A 299 15.53 -4.12 12.33
N ALA A 300 15.67 -5.44 12.49
CA ALA A 300 16.83 -6.21 12.08
C ALA A 300 17.03 -6.14 10.54
N LEU A 301 15.95 -6.27 9.78
CA LEU A 301 15.98 -6.18 8.32
C LEU A 301 16.39 -4.78 7.85
N ASN A 302 15.85 -3.72 8.47
CA ASN A 302 16.20 -2.34 8.16
C ASN A 302 17.67 -2.04 8.50
N GLN A 303 18.15 -2.55 9.64
CA GLN A 303 19.55 -2.40 10.04
C GLN A 303 20.50 -3.14 9.07
N ALA A 304 20.14 -4.35 8.65
CA ALA A 304 20.91 -5.10 7.66
C ALA A 304 20.96 -4.37 6.31
N ASN A 305 19.82 -3.86 5.83
CA ASN A 305 19.73 -3.06 4.59
C ASN A 305 20.59 -1.78 4.66
N ALA A 306 20.55 -1.08 5.80
CA ALA A 306 21.35 0.12 6.00
C ALA A 306 22.85 -0.21 6.02
N ALA A 307 23.25 -1.29 6.72
CA ALA A 307 24.63 -1.75 6.76
C ALA A 307 25.15 -2.14 5.36
N GLU A 308 24.37 -2.89 4.59
CA GLU A 308 24.70 -3.27 3.21
C GLU A 308 24.86 -2.04 2.31
N ALA A 309 23.96 -1.06 2.40
CA ALA A 309 24.06 0.19 1.66
C ALA A 309 25.34 0.97 2.00
N TRP A 310 25.71 1.04 3.27
CA TRP A 310 26.96 1.64 3.73
C TRP A 310 28.20 0.89 3.25
N GLU A 311 28.18 -0.45 3.28
CA GLU A 311 29.28 -1.27 2.74
C GLU A 311 29.48 -1.03 1.25
N ILE A 312 28.42 -1.06 0.44
CA ILE A 312 28.48 -0.79 -1.00
C ILE A 312 29.01 0.62 -1.28
N LEU A 313 28.59 1.63 -0.53
CA LEU A 313 29.10 2.99 -0.64
C LEU A 313 30.62 3.03 -0.36
N ASN A 314 31.05 2.40 0.72
CA ASN A 314 32.47 2.36 1.11
C ASN A 314 33.32 1.64 0.06
N TYR A 315 32.86 0.50 -0.48
CA TYR A 315 33.52 -0.20 -1.58
C TYR A 315 33.59 0.66 -2.84
N SER A 316 32.53 1.38 -3.17
CA SER A 316 32.47 2.29 -4.33
C SER A 316 33.48 3.42 -4.20
N ILE A 317 33.60 4.03 -3.01
CA ILE A 317 34.59 5.06 -2.72
C ILE A 317 36.01 4.49 -2.78
N ALA A 318 36.27 3.34 -2.16
CA ALA A 318 37.59 2.70 -2.18
C ALA A 318 38.01 2.34 -3.60
N PHE A 319 37.09 1.80 -4.43
CA PHE A 319 37.35 1.50 -5.83
C PHE A 319 37.65 2.75 -6.65
N ALA A 320 36.90 3.82 -6.46
CA ALA A 320 37.11 5.10 -7.13
C ALA A 320 38.51 5.68 -6.79
N LEU A 321 38.90 5.64 -5.52
CA LEU A 321 40.23 6.09 -5.07
C LEU A 321 41.36 5.21 -5.66
N ALA A 322 41.18 3.89 -5.70
CA ALA A 322 42.16 2.97 -6.29
C ALA A 322 42.33 3.22 -7.79
N MET A 323 41.24 3.42 -8.53
CA MET A 323 41.26 3.76 -9.96
C MET A 323 41.96 5.11 -10.23
N LEU A 324 41.66 6.11 -9.40
CA LEU A 324 42.31 7.42 -9.50
C LEU A 324 43.83 7.31 -9.24
N MET A 325 44.21 6.57 -8.21
CA MET A 325 45.62 6.34 -7.87
C MET A 325 46.34 5.59 -9.00
N ALA A 326 45.73 4.54 -9.55
CA ALA A 326 46.29 3.79 -10.70
C ALA A 326 46.49 4.74 -11.91
N ALA A 327 45.50 5.59 -12.22
CA ALA A 327 45.58 6.54 -13.32
C ALA A 327 46.71 7.56 -13.13
N ILE A 328 46.91 8.06 -11.90
CA ILE A 328 48.04 9.00 -11.56
C ILE A 328 49.41 8.26 -11.71
N ILE A 329 49.52 7.02 -11.24
CA ILE A 329 50.75 6.23 -11.32
C ILE A 329 51.10 5.98 -12.79
N VAL A 330 50.14 5.54 -13.60
CA VAL A 330 50.36 5.33 -15.05
C VAL A 330 50.77 6.63 -15.74
N GLY A 331 50.07 7.72 -15.44
CA GLY A 331 50.41 9.06 -15.95
C GLY A 331 51.83 9.48 -15.59
N PHE A 332 52.28 9.23 -14.37
CA PHE A 332 53.64 9.55 -13.90
C PHE A 332 54.68 8.69 -14.59
N ILE A 333 54.43 7.37 -14.74
CA ILE A 333 55.36 6.44 -15.44
C ILE A 333 55.50 6.89 -16.88
N LEU A 334 54.40 7.18 -17.59
CA LEU A 334 54.43 7.60 -19.01
C LEU A 334 55.16 8.96 -19.17
N ALA A 335 54.87 9.93 -18.29
CA ALA A 335 55.54 11.24 -18.32
C ALA A 335 57.05 11.11 -18.10
N ARG A 336 57.49 10.27 -17.13
CA ARG A 336 58.92 10.06 -16.81
C ARG A 336 59.62 9.17 -17.82
N GLY A 337 58.92 8.17 -18.35
CA GLY A 337 59.49 7.18 -19.30
C GLY A 337 59.68 7.74 -20.71
N ILE A 338 58.80 8.64 -21.17
CA ILE A 338 58.79 9.10 -22.57
C ILE A 338 59.34 10.56 -22.66
N THR A 339 58.85 11.49 -21.85
CA THR A 339 59.10 12.91 -22.06
C THR A 339 60.56 13.30 -21.72
N ARG A 340 61.11 12.77 -20.62
CA ARG A 340 62.50 13.11 -20.20
C ARG A 340 63.56 12.56 -21.17
N PRO A 341 63.51 11.29 -21.56
CA PRO A 341 64.50 10.75 -22.50
C PRO A 341 64.49 11.45 -23.86
N ILE A 342 63.30 11.73 -24.44
CA ILE A 342 63.21 12.40 -25.75
C ILE A 342 63.81 13.81 -25.71
N THR A 343 63.58 14.53 -24.62
CA THR A 343 64.18 15.87 -24.47
C THR A 343 65.70 15.80 -24.38
N GLY A 344 66.24 14.88 -23.55
CA GLY A 344 67.68 14.66 -23.42
C GLY A 344 68.36 14.23 -24.72
N MET A 345 67.70 13.39 -25.52
CA MET A 345 68.22 12.96 -26.84
C MET A 345 68.23 14.12 -27.85
N THR A 346 67.22 15.01 -27.80
CA THR A 346 67.18 16.19 -28.67
C THR A 346 68.32 17.16 -28.35
N GLU A 347 68.73 17.28 -27.09
CA GLU A 347 69.87 18.09 -26.67
C GLU A 347 71.17 17.43 -27.06
N ALA A 348 71.34 16.11 -26.88
CA ALA A 348 72.50 15.39 -27.31
C ALA A 348 72.72 15.48 -28.83
N MET A 349 71.66 15.33 -29.64
CA MET A 349 71.68 15.48 -31.09
C MET A 349 72.16 16.88 -31.52
N ARG A 350 71.68 17.94 -30.82
CA ARG A 350 72.15 19.32 -31.09
C ARG A 350 73.60 19.56 -30.73
N ALA A 351 74.11 18.94 -29.67
CA ALA A 351 75.51 19.00 -29.29
C ALA A 351 76.43 18.29 -30.31
N LEU A 352 76.05 17.08 -30.70
CA LEU A 352 76.73 16.32 -31.75
C LEU A 352 76.76 17.06 -33.10
N SER A 353 75.68 17.68 -33.51
CA SER A 353 75.61 18.47 -34.75
C SER A 353 76.49 19.71 -34.74
N ARG A 354 76.95 20.18 -33.56
CA ARG A 354 77.92 21.28 -33.39
C ARG A 354 79.34 20.80 -33.30
N GLY A 355 79.61 19.50 -33.47
CA GLY A 355 80.95 18.93 -33.42
C GLY A 355 81.45 18.55 -32.02
N ASP A 356 80.63 18.58 -31.01
CA ASP A 356 81.01 18.13 -29.67
C ASP A 356 80.82 16.61 -29.52
N LEU A 357 81.89 15.86 -29.86
CA LEU A 357 81.87 14.39 -29.79
C LEU A 357 82.06 13.86 -28.36
N SER A 358 82.23 14.73 -27.37
CA SER A 358 82.31 14.33 -25.96
C SER A 358 80.97 14.26 -25.24
N THR A 359 79.90 14.65 -25.90
CA THR A 359 78.55 14.67 -25.34
C THR A 359 78.08 13.26 -24.94
N VAL A 360 77.61 13.12 -23.68
CA VAL A 360 77.02 11.87 -23.17
C VAL A 360 75.63 11.70 -23.74
N ILE A 361 75.39 10.55 -24.43
CA ILE A 361 74.09 10.20 -25.01
C ILE A 361 73.23 9.54 -23.90
N PRO A 362 72.12 10.17 -23.48
CA PRO A 362 71.28 9.60 -22.43
C PRO A 362 70.42 8.45 -22.98
N GLY A 363 70.19 7.40 -22.18
CA GLY A 363 69.29 6.30 -22.52
C GLY A 363 69.96 5.07 -23.19
N ARG A 364 71.28 4.97 -23.13
CA ARG A 364 72.05 3.79 -23.65
C ARG A 364 71.75 2.49 -22.90
N ASP A 365 71.30 2.59 -21.69
CA ASP A 365 70.94 1.46 -20.80
C ASP A 365 69.53 0.95 -21.03
N LYS A 366 68.71 1.63 -21.86
CA LYS A 366 67.36 1.25 -22.15
C LYS A 366 67.27 0.24 -23.32
N ARG A 367 66.37 -0.72 -23.20
CA ARG A 367 66.11 -1.77 -24.20
C ARG A 367 64.81 -1.55 -25.00
N ASP A 368 64.32 -0.30 -25.05
CA ASP A 368 63.13 0.16 -25.75
C ASP A 368 63.49 1.01 -26.98
N GLU A 369 62.53 1.63 -27.64
CA GLU A 369 62.70 2.50 -28.80
C GLU A 369 63.59 3.71 -28.48
N ILE A 370 63.64 4.14 -27.23
CA ILE A 370 64.54 5.21 -26.76
C ILE A 370 65.97 4.67 -26.72
N GLY A 371 66.20 3.44 -26.30
CA GLY A 371 67.47 2.77 -26.34
C GLY A 371 67.97 2.62 -27.76
N THR A 372 67.12 2.21 -28.69
CA THR A 372 67.44 2.09 -30.13
C THR A 372 67.79 3.44 -30.75
N MET A 373 67.11 4.54 -30.34
CA MET A 373 67.47 5.90 -30.77
C MET A 373 68.79 6.36 -30.15
N ALA A 374 69.09 5.99 -28.91
CA ALA A 374 70.39 6.30 -28.28
C ALA A 374 71.54 5.54 -28.96
N GLU A 375 71.29 4.29 -29.34
CA GLU A 375 72.22 3.45 -30.06
C GLU A 375 72.47 3.96 -31.50
N ALA A 376 71.42 4.44 -32.18
CA ALA A 376 71.52 5.09 -33.49
C ALA A 376 72.32 6.40 -33.41
N LEU A 377 72.13 7.18 -32.35
CA LEU A 377 72.95 8.39 -32.10
C LEU A 377 74.41 8.07 -31.79
N GLU A 378 74.68 6.96 -31.12
CA GLU A 378 76.02 6.47 -30.83
C GLU A 378 76.70 5.94 -32.10
N VAL A 379 75.96 5.21 -32.93
CA VAL A 379 76.40 4.77 -34.26
C VAL A 379 76.74 6.00 -35.11
N PHE A 380 75.92 7.05 -35.07
CA PHE A 380 76.19 8.33 -35.76
C PHE A 380 77.45 9.02 -35.23
N ARG A 381 77.64 9.08 -33.90
CA ARG A 381 78.86 9.58 -33.26
C ARG A 381 80.09 8.76 -33.65
N ASN A 382 80.00 7.41 -33.55
CA ASN A 382 81.05 6.50 -33.86
C ASN A 382 81.34 6.40 -35.40
N GLY A 383 80.31 6.51 -36.24
CA GLY A 383 80.47 6.62 -37.69
C GLY A 383 81.23 7.86 -38.16
N MET A 384 81.11 8.96 -37.40
CA MET A 384 81.94 10.13 -37.63
C MET A 384 83.42 9.93 -37.19
N MET A 385 83.67 8.97 -36.26
CA MET A 385 85.05 8.58 -35.86
C MET A 385 85.61 7.46 -36.70
N GLU A 386 84.84 6.57 -37.32
CA GLU A 386 85.18 5.37 -37.96
C GLU A 386 85.37 5.49 -39.49
N ALA A 387 85.02 6.65 -40.08
CA ALA A 387 85.24 6.85 -41.55
C ALA A 387 86.70 6.83 -41.95
N GLU A 388 87.66 6.69 -41.04
CA GLU A 388 89.10 6.71 -41.29
C GLU A 388 89.78 5.30 -41.20
N GLU A 389 89.14 4.28 -40.58
CA GLU A 389 89.81 2.93 -40.46
C GLU A 389 89.26 1.79 -41.34
N LEU A 390 88.19 1.96 -42.07
CA LEU A 390 87.47 0.88 -42.77
C LEU A 390 87.90 0.58 -44.19
N ARG A 391 89.17 0.74 -44.54
CA ARG A 391 89.67 0.44 -45.87
C ARG A 391 90.52 -0.84 -45.95
N LYS A 392 90.68 -1.67 -44.90
CA LYS A 392 91.53 -2.82 -44.88
C LYS A 392 90.98 -4.20 -44.47
N ALA A 393 89.66 -4.35 -44.19
CA ALA A 393 89.20 -5.64 -43.68
C ALA A 393 88.04 -6.30 -44.48
N GLN A 394 87.86 -6.05 -45.75
CA GLN A 394 86.65 -6.33 -46.52
C GLN A 394 86.51 -7.69 -47.21
N GLU A 395 87.47 -8.59 -47.11
CA GLU A 395 87.44 -9.81 -47.91
C GLU A 395 87.24 -11.16 -47.19
N THR A 396 87.39 -11.25 -45.87
CA THR A 396 87.21 -12.49 -45.11
C THR A 396 85.87 -12.59 -44.36
N GLN A 397 85.10 -11.53 -44.33
CA GLN A 397 83.89 -11.40 -43.56
C GLN A 397 82.58 -11.79 -44.32
N LYS A 398 82.62 -11.84 -45.64
CA LYS A 398 81.41 -12.06 -46.45
C LYS A 398 80.79 -13.48 -46.30
N GLN A 399 81.61 -14.51 -46.01
CA GLN A 399 81.09 -15.89 -45.90
C GLN A 399 80.52 -16.19 -44.49
N ARG A 400 81.09 -15.68 -43.41
CA ARG A 400 80.52 -15.83 -42.04
C ARG A 400 79.27 -14.95 -41.81
N ALA A 401 79.28 -13.75 -42.36
CA ALA A 401 78.15 -12.84 -42.25
C ALA A 401 76.90 -13.31 -42.99
N ALA A 402 77.08 -14.12 -44.09
CA ALA A 402 75.95 -14.70 -44.80
C ALA A 402 75.25 -15.79 -43.98
N GLU A 403 76.02 -16.67 -43.32
CA GLU A 403 75.43 -17.76 -42.49
C GLU A 403 74.84 -17.20 -41.15
N GLU A 404 75.49 -16.28 -40.49
CA GLU A 404 74.98 -15.59 -39.31
C GLU A 404 73.70 -14.79 -39.66
N ARG A 405 73.68 -14.12 -40.84
CA ARG A 405 72.51 -13.45 -41.38
C ARG A 405 71.37 -14.39 -41.67
N ARG A 406 71.63 -15.59 -42.22
CA ARG A 406 70.59 -16.61 -42.45
C ARG A 406 69.99 -17.17 -41.14
N ILE A 407 70.86 -17.42 -40.13
CA ILE A 407 70.44 -17.91 -38.82
C ILE A 407 69.63 -16.82 -38.11
N ALA A 408 70.08 -15.52 -38.10
CA ALA A 408 69.38 -14.39 -37.51
C ALA A 408 68.06 -14.13 -38.26
N MET A 409 68.02 -14.27 -39.57
CA MET A 409 66.81 -14.12 -40.41
C MET A 409 65.80 -15.21 -40.13
N ASN A 410 66.23 -16.48 -39.99
CA ASN A 410 65.32 -17.56 -39.59
C ASN A 410 64.80 -17.39 -38.17
N ALA A 411 65.64 -17.02 -37.20
CA ALA A 411 65.18 -16.74 -35.81
C ALA A 411 64.23 -15.56 -35.74
N LEU A 412 64.40 -14.51 -36.55
CA LEU A 412 63.47 -13.37 -36.64
C LEU A 412 62.14 -13.80 -37.29
N ALA A 413 62.25 -14.68 -38.39
CA ALA A 413 61.08 -15.25 -39.06
C ALA A 413 60.27 -16.12 -38.12
N ASP A 414 60.89 -16.99 -37.31
CA ASP A 414 60.22 -17.85 -36.34
C ASP A 414 59.52 -16.97 -35.21
N LYS A 415 60.19 -15.96 -34.71
CA LYS A 415 59.63 -15.06 -33.72
C LYS A 415 58.46 -14.22 -34.27
N PHE A 416 58.58 -13.81 -35.55
CA PHE A 416 57.49 -13.11 -36.25
C PHE A 416 56.30 -14.01 -36.48
N GLU A 417 56.56 -15.27 -36.95
CA GLU A 417 55.54 -16.31 -37.14
C GLU A 417 54.75 -16.58 -35.83
N GLN A 418 55.48 -16.76 -34.71
CA GLN A 418 54.89 -16.98 -33.40
C GLN A 418 54.04 -15.79 -32.96
N SER A 419 54.56 -14.56 -33.05
CA SER A 419 53.90 -13.36 -32.61
C SER A 419 52.63 -13.05 -33.45
N VAL A 420 52.73 -13.12 -34.78
CA VAL A 420 51.60 -12.84 -35.66
C VAL A 420 50.61 -14.01 -35.64
N GLY A 421 51.09 -15.26 -35.54
CA GLY A 421 50.21 -16.44 -35.40
C GLY A 421 49.36 -16.38 -34.14
N GLU A 422 49.92 -15.93 -33.01
CA GLU A 422 49.18 -15.72 -31.77
C GLU A 422 48.13 -14.62 -31.92
N VAL A 423 48.46 -13.48 -32.52
CA VAL A 423 47.50 -12.38 -32.76
C VAL A 423 46.37 -12.83 -33.68
N VAL A 424 46.68 -13.50 -34.78
CA VAL A 424 45.66 -14.00 -35.72
C VAL A 424 44.80 -15.08 -35.07
N GLY A 425 45.37 -15.95 -34.25
CA GLY A 425 44.65 -16.95 -33.48
C GLY A 425 43.64 -16.29 -32.51
N ASN A 426 44.10 -15.25 -31.78
CA ASN A 426 43.26 -14.50 -30.87
C ASN A 426 42.13 -13.74 -31.59
N VAL A 427 42.40 -13.12 -32.74
CA VAL A 427 41.43 -12.44 -33.58
C VAL A 427 40.38 -13.43 -34.10
N THR A 428 40.78 -14.59 -34.58
CA THR A 428 39.87 -15.62 -35.09
C THR A 428 38.97 -16.16 -33.97
N ALA A 429 39.55 -16.44 -32.79
CA ALA A 429 38.77 -16.88 -31.61
C ALA A 429 37.80 -15.81 -31.11
N ALA A 430 38.20 -14.55 -31.13
CA ALA A 430 37.33 -13.42 -30.78
C ALA A 430 36.18 -13.26 -31.79
N SER A 431 36.47 -13.38 -33.09
CA SER A 431 35.48 -13.32 -34.17
C SER A 431 34.43 -14.44 -34.04
N SER A 432 34.86 -15.67 -33.74
CA SER A 432 33.94 -16.79 -33.53
C SER A 432 33.03 -16.59 -32.31
N ARG A 433 33.57 -16.01 -31.21
CA ARG A 433 32.75 -15.65 -30.04
C ARG A 433 31.74 -14.53 -30.36
N LEU A 434 32.16 -13.52 -31.14
CA LEU A 434 31.27 -12.47 -31.59
C LEU A 434 30.14 -12.99 -32.48
N GLN A 435 30.42 -13.98 -33.35
CA GLN A 435 29.39 -14.65 -34.17
C GLN A 435 28.34 -15.33 -33.27
N GLY A 436 28.77 -16.16 -32.31
CA GLY A 436 27.84 -16.83 -31.38
C GLY A 436 27.02 -15.84 -30.59
N THR A 437 27.64 -14.77 -30.08
CA THR A 437 26.92 -13.72 -29.35
C THR A 437 25.89 -12.98 -30.24
N ALA A 438 26.25 -12.71 -31.51
CA ALA A 438 25.35 -12.06 -32.46
C ALA A 438 24.16 -12.96 -32.85
N GLU A 439 24.35 -14.24 -32.99
CA GLU A 439 23.28 -15.22 -33.23
C GLU A 439 22.32 -15.28 -32.03
N ASP A 440 22.84 -15.33 -30.81
CA ASP A 440 22.03 -15.29 -29.59
C ASP A 440 21.24 -13.97 -29.45
N MET A 441 21.89 -12.85 -29.77
CA MET A 441 21.20 -11.54 -29.77
C MET A 441 20.06 -11.48 -30.80
N ALA A 442 20.28 -12.00 -32.01
CA ALA A 442 19.25 -12.02 -33.04
C ALA A 442 18.06 -12.88 -32.62
N ARG A 443 18.30 -14.07 -32.06
CA ARG A 443 17.27 -14.95 -31.54
C ARG A 443 16.49 -14.29 -30.39
N THR A 444 17.19 -13.69 -29.43
CA THR A 444 16.54 -12.99 -28.30
C THR A 444 15.70 -11.79 -28.78
N ALA A 445 16.16 -11.07 -29.78
CA ALA A 445 15.42 -9.97 -30.40
C ALA A 445 14.13 -10.45 -31.07
N GLU A 446 14.18 -11.59 -31.77
CA GLU A 446 13.02 -12.21 -32.43
C GLU A 446 11.99 -12.70 -31.38
N GLU A 447 12.45 -13.38 -30.32
CA GLU A 447 11.61 -13.81 -29.19
C GLU A 447 10.96 -12.60 -28.50
N THR A 448 11.71 -11.52 -28.24
CA THR A 448 11.21 -10.29 -27.63
C THR A 448 10.16 -9.62 -28.51
N SER A 449 10.37 -9.59 -29.84
CA SER A 449 9.39 -9.05 -30.79
C SER A 449 8.11 -9.87 -30.81
N GLY A 450 8.21 -11.22 -30.78
CA GLY A 450 7.05 -12.10 -30.69
C GLY A 450 6.27 -11.92 -29.38
N GLN A 451 6.97 -11.83 -28.25
CA GLN A 451 6.34 -11.53 -26.95
C GLN A 451 5.66 -10.17 -26.93
N SER A 452 6.29 -9.15 -27.51
CA SER A 452 5.72 -7.81 -27.61
C SER A 452 4.40 -7.79 -28.42
N THR A 453 4.33 -8.57 -29.48
CA THR A 453 3.10 -8.74 -30.28
C THR A 453 1.99 -9.40 -29.44
N ALA A 454 2.32 -10.43 -28.67
CA ALA A 454 1.34 -11.08 -27.78
C ALA A 454 0.83 -10.14 -26.67
N VAL A 455 1.71 -9.34 -26.08
CA VAL A 455 1.33 -8.34 -25.06
C VAL A 455 0.46 -7.22 -25.68
N ALA A 456 0.75 -6.77 -26.90
CA ALA A 456 -0.06 -5.80 -27.61
C ALA A 456 -1.49 -6.30 -27.81
N ALA A 457 -1.65 -7.54 -28.31
CA ALA A 457 -2.96 -8.17 -28.49
C ALA A 457 -3.71 -8.33 -27.16
N ALA A 458 -3.03 -8.73 -26.08
CA ALA A 458 -3.62 -8.81 -24.73
C ALA A 458 -4.06 -7.44 -24.22
N SER A 459 -3.29 -6.37 -24.49
CA SER A 459 -3.63 -5.00 -24.09
C SER A 459 -4.87 -4.49 -24.85
N GLU A 460 -5.02 -4.82 -26.12
CA GLU A 460 -6.24 -4.51 -26.88
C GLU A 460 -7.48 -5.20 -26.29
N GLN A 461 -7.35 -6.49 -25.93
CA GLN A 461 -8.41 -7.23 -25.28
C GLN A 461 -8.79 -6.63 -23.91
N VAL A 462 -7.80 -6.24 -23.10
CA VAL A 462 -8.05 -5.58 -21.80
C VAL A 462 -8.74 -4.23 -22.04
N THR A 463 -8.34 -3.46 -23.03
CA THR A 463 -9.02 -2.19 -23.38
C THR A 463 -10.49 -2.40 -23.70
N GLN A 464 -10.81 -3.45 -24.44
CA GLN A 464 -12.20 -3.80 -24.77
C GLN A 464 -13.00 -4.23 -23.55
N ASN A 465 -12.38 -5.00 -22.63
CA ASN A 465 -12.99 -5.37 -21.35
C ASN A 465 -13.26 -4.15 -20.47
N VAL A 466 -12.29 -3.24 -20.37
CA VAL A 466 -12.40 -1.97 -19.62
C VAL A 466 -13.56 -1.13 -20.18
N GLN A 467 -13.70 -1.03 -21.49
CA GLN A 467 -14.82 -0.32 -22.13
C GLN A 467 -16.18 -0.97 -21.79
N THR A 468 -16.24 -2.30 -21.76
CA THR A 468 -17.46 -3.03 -21.37
C THR A 468 -17.82 -2.77 -19.90
N VAL A 469 -16.82 -2.78 -19.00
CA VAL A 469 -17.03 -2.46 -17.58
C VAL A 469 -17.47 -0.99 -17.41
N ALA A 470 -16.90 -0.05 -18.18
CA ALA A 470 -17.30 1.34 -18.16
C ALA A 470 -18.80 1.50 -18.49
N SER A 471 -19.27 0.87 -19.58
CA SER A 471 -20.68 0.90 -19.97
C SER A 471 -21.59 0.28 -18.91
N ALA A 472 -21.20 -0.84 -18.33
CA ALA A 472 -21.95 -1.47 -17.23
C ALA A 472 -22.02 -0.60 -15.97
N THR A 473 -20.94 0.15 -15.69
CA THR A 473 -20.87 1.08 -14.54
C THR A 473 -21.77 2.31 -14.77
N GLU A 474 -21.88 2.79 -15.99
CA GLU A 474 -22.82 3.86 -16.37
C GLU A 474 -24.28 3.40 -16.21
N GLU A 475 -24.61 2.18 -16.64
CA GLU A 475 -25.94 1.57 -16.44
C GLU A 475 -26.27 1.40 -14.96
N LEU A 476 -25.29 0.92 -14.15
CA LEU A 476 -25.43 0.82 -12.70
C LEU A 476 -25.68 2.20 -12.06
N SER A 477 -24.95 3.23 -12.48
CA SER A 477 -25.14 4.59 -11.98
C SER A 477 -26.53 5.16 -12.31
N ALA A 478 -27.08 4.81 -13.48
CA ALA A 478 -28.44 5.16 -13.86
C ALA A 478 -29.48 4.43 -13.01
N SER A 479 -29.31 3.11 -12.81
CA SER A 479 -30.17 2.29 -11.98
C SER A 479 -30.21 2.73 -10.51
N ILE A 480 -29.03 3.05 -9.92
CA ILE A 480 -28.93 3.56 -8.55
C ILE A 480 -29.69 4.88 -8.39
N ARG A 481 -29.62 5.78 -9.37
CA ARG A 481 -30.39 7.04 -9.34
C ARG A 481 -31.89 6.79 -9.39
N GLU A 482 -32.33 5.82 -10.21
CA GLU A 482 -33.74 5.44 -10.29
C GLU A 482 -34.23 4.83 -8.97
N ILE A 483 -33.43 3.92 -8.34
CA ILE A 483 -33.73 3.34 -7.03
C ILE A 483 -33.81 4.45 -5.96
N ALA A 484 -32.88 5.39 -5.95
CA ALA A 484 -32.88 6.53 -5.01
C ALA A 484 -34.19 7.35 -5.12
N GLN A 485 -34.63 7.62 -6.37
CA GLN A 485 -35.89 8.32 -6.60
C GLN A 485 -37.10 7.52 -6.11
N GLN A 486 -37.12 6.21 -6.34
CA GLN A 486 -38.21 5.32 -5.92
C GLN A 486 -38.30 5.17 -4.40
N VAL A 487 -37.13 5.14 -3.71
CA VAL A 487 -37.06 5.15 -2.25
C VAL A 487 -37.54 6.48 -1.65
N ALA A 488 -37.17 7.61 -2.25
CA ALA A 488 -37.68 8.92 -1.82
C ALA A 488 -39.20 9.02 -1.95
N GLU A 489 -39.76 8.54 -3.06
CA GLU A 489 -41.21 8.50 -3.26
C GLU A 489 -41.91 7.55 -2.29
N SER A 490 -41.32 6.35 -2.03
CA SER A 490 -41.82 5.42 -1.02
C SER A 490 -41.86 6.04 0.38
N SER A 491 -40.79 6.78 0.76
CA SER A 491 -40.73 7.51 2.01
C SER A 491 -41.82 8.58 2.14
N ARG A 492 -42.08 9.33 1.06
CA ARG A 492 -43.18 10.32 1.01
C ARG A 492 -44.54 9.65 1.19
N MET A 493 -44.82 8.58 0.47
CA MET A 493 -46.10 7.84 0.59
C MET A 493 -46.29 7.27 1.99
N THR A 494 -45.21 6.73 2.59
CA THR A 494 -45.24 6.21 3.96
C THR A 494 -45.58 7.33 4.97
N HIS A 495 -45.01 8.54 4.81
CA HIS A 495 -45.29 9.68 5.65
C HIS A 495 -46.77 10.15 5.55
N GLU A 496 -47.31 10.17 4.34
CA GLU A 496 -48.73 10.46 4.10
C GLU A 496 -49.66 9.43 4.76
N ALA A 497 -49.29 8.12 4.64
CA ALA A 497 -50.08 7.02 5.23
C ALA A 497 -50.06 7.09 6.79
N VAL A 498 -48.95 7.48 7.41
CA VAL A 498 -48.92 7.77 8.88
C VAL A 498 -49.90 8.88 9.24
N GLY A 499 -49.93 9.96 8.46
CA GLY A 499 -50.87 11.07 8.65
C GLY A 499 -52.32 10.59 8.57
N GLN A 500 -52.67 9.79 7.57
CA GLN A 500 -53.99 9.23 7.38
C GLN A 500 -54.40 8.29 8.53
N ALA A 501 -53.50 7.39 8.96
CA ALA A 501 -53.74 6.49 10.08
C ALA A 501 -54.03 7.25 11.38
N ARG A 502 -53.29 8.34 11.65
CA ARG A 502 -53.55 9.23 12.81
C ARG A 502 -54.89 9.90 12.73
N SER A 503 -55.29 10.43 11.55
CA SER A 503 -56.60 11.03 11.35
C SER A 503 -57.72 10.01 11.58
N SER A 504 -57.59 8.80 11.03
CA SER A 504 -58.58 7.73 11.23
C SER A 504 -58.67 7.31 12.69
N THR A 505 -57.58 7.30 13.45
CA THR A 505 -57.60 7.01 14.89
C THR A 505 -58.40 8.07 15.64
N GLN A 506 -58.27 9.37 15.31
CA GLN A 506 -59.05 10.44 15.93
C GLN A 506 -60.54 10.33 15.60
N GLU A 507 -60.91 9.98 14.37
CA GLU A 507 -62.30 9.78 13.98
C GLU A 507 -62.94 8.61 14.73
N VAL A 508 -62.25 7.48 14.84
CA VAL A 508 -62.72 6.32 15.61
C VAL A 508 -62.86 6.63 17.10
N GLN A 509 -61.93 7.42 17.64
CA GLN A 509 -62.03 7.89 19.02
C GLN A 509 -63.26 8.78 19.23
N GLY A 510 -63.57 9.67 18.29
CA GLY A 510 -64.78 10.50 18.31
C GLY A 510 -66.07 9.64 18.25
N LEU A 511 -66.09 8.55 17.44
CA LEU A 511 -67.18 7.60 17.41
C LEU A 511 -67.36 6.85 18.73
N THR A 512 -66.28 6.44 19.36
CA THR A 512 -66.31 5.80 20.69
C THR A 512 -66.94 6.71 21.76
N GLU A 513 -66.53 7.99 21.78
CA GLU A 513 -67.09 8.99 22.69
C GLU A 513 -68.58 9.25 22.41
N ALA A 514 -69.00 9.29 21.13
CA ALA A 514 -70.40 9.47 20.75
C ALA A 514 -71.24 8.29 21.19
N ALA A 515 -70.75 7.03 20.95
CA ALA A 515 -71.43 5.83 21.43
C ALA A 515 -71.56 5.78 22.95
N GLN A 516 -70.54 6.23 23.68
CA GLN A 516 -70.58 6.34 25.14
C GLN A 516 -71.69 7.33 25.60
N ARG A 517 -71.76 8.51 24.96
CA ARG A 517 -72.82 9.49 25.25
C ARG A 517 -74.22 8.94 24.97
N ILE A 518 -74.40 8.25 23.82
CA ILE A 518 -75.71 7.61 23.50
C ILE A 518 -76.05 6.53 24.52
N GLY A 519 -75.10 5.71 24.94
CA GLY A 519 -75.28 4.69 25.97
C GLY A 519 -75.76 5.26 27.29
N ASN A 520 -75.19 6.40 27.67
CA ASN A 520 -75.72 7.13 28.91
C ASN A 520 -77.10 7.62 28.75
N VAL A 521 -77.49 8.19 27.59
CA VAL A 521 -78.88 8.66 27.33
C VAL A 521 -79.85 7.46 27.34
N VAL A 522 -79.52 6.33 26.70
CA VAL A 522 -80.37 5.15 26.71
C VAL A 522 -80.57 4.59 28.10
N ARG A 523 -79.54 4.58 28.95
CA ARG A 523 -79.68 4.18 30.36
C ARG A 523 -80.68 5.13 31.14
N ILE A 524 -80.60 6.47 30.93
CA ILE A 524 -81.51 7.44 31.54
C ILE A 524 -82.94 7.15 31.08
N ILE A 525 -83.17 6.89 29.80
CA ILE A 525 -84.50 6.56 29.28
C ILE A 525 -85.01 5.24 29.87
N ASN A 526 -84.17 4.25 30.07
CA ASN A 526 -84.52 2.94 30.70
C ASN A 526 -84.92 3.20 32.20
N ASP A 527 -84.17 4.05 32.93
CA ASP A 527 -84.49 4.39 34.31
C ASP A 527 -85.82 5.14 34.40
N ILE A 528 -86.15 6.09 33.47
CA ILE A 528 -87.41 6.77 33.35
C ILE A 528 -88.56 5.80 33.07
N ALA A 529 -88.38 4.85 32.12
CA ALA A 529 -89.36 3.86 31.82
C ALA A 529 -89.64 2.94 33.03
N GLY A 530 -88.63 2.54 33.80
CA GLY A 530 -88.73 1.81 35.04
C GLY A 530 -89.57 2.60 36.10
N GLN A 531 -89.27 3.90 36.28
CA GLN A 531 -90.01 4.76 37.16
C GLN A 531 -91.49 4.96 36.73
N THR A 532 -91.71 5.11 35.41
CA THR A 532 -93.05 5.26 34.84
C THR A 532 -93.87 3.96 35.01
N ASN A 533 -93.25 2.83 34.88
CA ASN A 533 -93.89 1.50 35.14
C ASN A 533 -94.29 1.34 36.59
N LEU A 534 -93.41 1.77 37.52
CA LEU A 534 -93.73 1.81 38.97
C LEU A 534 -94.88 2.82 39.32
N LEU A 535 -94.85 3.98 38.69
CA LEU A 535 -95.93 4.99 38.87
C LEU A 535 -97.26 4.48 38.32
N ALA A 536 -97.21 3.83 37.13
CA ALA A 536 -98.39 3.20 36.51
C ALA A 536 -98.94 2.02 37.36
N LEU A 537 -98.04 1.26 37.94
CA LEU A 537 -98.44 0.17 38.87
C LEU A 537 -99.15 0.69 40.10
N ASN A 538 -98.57 1.80 40.75
CA ASN A 538 -99.18 2.43 41.88
C ASN A 538 -100.56 3.01 41.52
N ALA A 539 -100.68 3.69 40.34
CA ALA A 539 -101.96 4.18 39.85
C ALA A 539 -103.01 3.05 39.59
N THR A 540 -102.53 1.88 39.06
CA THR A 540 -103.43 0.73 38.88
C THR A 540 -103.88 0.19 40.20
N ILE A 541 -103.03 0.15 41.21
CA ILE A 541 -103.43 -0.27 42.59
C ILE A 541 -104.44 0.63 43.16
N GLU A 542 -104.26 1.97 43.07
CA GLU A 542 -105.23 2.92 43.65
C GLU A 542 -106.52 3.02 42.85
N ALA A 543 -106.51 2.83 41.55
CA ALA A 543 -107.66 2.70 40.71
C ALA A 543 -108.51 1.48 41.08
N ALA A 544 -107.89 0.33 41.39
CA ALA A 544 -108.56 -0.84 41.91
C ALA A 544 -109.19 -0.63 43.31
N ARG A 545 -108.54 0.19 44.06
CA ARG A 545 -109.00 0.59 45.46
C ARG A 545 -110.20 1.47 45.43
N ALA A 546 -110.39 2.29 44.37
CA ALA A 546 -111.51 3.21 44.19
C ALA A 546 -112.79 2.49 43.63
N GLY A 547 -112.78 1.20 43.36
CA GLY A 547 -113.93 0.40 42.93
C GLY A 547 -114.49 0.86 41.59
N GLU A 548 -115.80 0.95 41.44
CA GLU A 548 -116.48 1.31 40.18
C GLU A 548 -116.13 2.73 39.66
N ALA A 549 -115.78 3.67 40.53
CA ALA A 549 -115.32 5.04 40.15
C ALA A 549 -113.93 5.06 39.53
N GLY A 550 -113.13 4.01 39.73
CA GLY A 550 -111.70 3.94 39.23
C GLY A 550 -111.52 3.27 37.91
N LYS A 551 -112.55 2.66 37.30
CA LYS A 551 -112.41 1.83 36.08
C LYS A 551 -111.75 2.58 34.90
N GLY A 552 -112.12 3.82 34.63
CA GLY A 552 -111.51 4.60 33.57
C GLY A 552 -110.01 4.86 33.81
N PHE A 553 -109.61 5.18 35.08
CA PHE A 553 -108.23 5.34 35.50
C PHE A 553 -107.40 4.05 35.43
N ALA A 554 -108.03 2.87 35.77
CA ALA A 554 -107.34 1.56 35.66
C ALA A 554 -106.95 1.24 34.25
N VAL A 555 -107.77 1.53 33.23
CA VAL A 555 -107.46 1.32 31.81
C VAL A 555 -106.28 2.17 31.38
N VAL A 556 -106.33 3.47 31.73
CA VAL A 556 -105.21 4.39 31.38
C VAL A 556 -103.95 3.95 32.11
N ALA A 557 -103.97 3.60 33.39
CA ALA A 557 -102.76 3.13 34.11
C ALA A 557 -102.23 1.80 33.54
N SER A 558 -103.09 0.88 33.09
CA SER A 558 -102.65 -0.32 32.43
C SER A 558 -101.99 -0.01 31.09
N GLU A 559 -102.52 0.94 30.30
CA GLU A 559 -101.95 1.34 29.03
C GLU A 559 -100.55 2.02 29.19
N VAL A 560 -100.43 2.91 30.19
CA VAL A 560 -99.16 3.57 30.56
C VAL A 560 -98.13 2.51 31.01
N LYS A 561 -98.57 1.50 31.80
CA LYS A 561 -97.74 0.38 32.22
C LYS A 561 -97.26 -0.47 31.04
N ALA A 562 -98.15 -0.77 30.08
CA ALA A 562 -97.75 -1.51 28.84
C ALA A 562 -96.78 -0.70 28.01
N LEU A 563 -97.00 0.61 27.84
CA LEU A 563 -96.10 1.49 27.09
C LEU A 563 -94.68 1.64 27.78
N ALA A 564 -94.67 1.71 29.11
CA ALA A 564 -93.43 1.76 29.92
C ALA A 564 -92.63 0.43 29.73
N SER A 565 -93.30 -0.73 29.79
CA SER A 565 -92.67 -2.05 29.54
C SER A 565 -92.14 -2.14 28.13
N GLN A 566 -92.88 -1.66 27.14
CA GLN A 566 -92.45 -1.65 25.74
C GLN A 566 -91.25 -0.76 25.51
N THR A 567 -91.21 0.46 26.24
CA THR A 567 -90.07 1.37 26.23
C THR A 567 -88.85 0.72 26.84
N THR A 568 -88.94 0.00 27.94
CA THR A 568 -87.87 -0.77 28.58
C THR A 568 -87.27 -1.79 27.59
N LYS A 569 -88.14 -2.56 26.97
CA LYS A 569 -87.64 -3.57 25.96
C LYS A 569 -86.92 -2.89 24.80
N ALA A 570 -87.46 -1.79 24.28
CA ALA A 570 -86.79 -1.10 23.15
C ALA A 570 -85.49 -0.48 23.59
N THR A 571 -85.37 0.05 24.83
CA THR A 571 -84.06 0.57 25.36
C THR A 571 -83.08 -0.54 25.60
N ASP A 572 -83.48 -1.70 26.06
CA ASP A 572 -82.57 -2.89 26.17
C ASP A 572 -82.03 -3.31 24.83
N GLU A 573 -82.87 -3.36 23.78
CA GLU A 573 -82.41 -3.66 22.40
C GLU A 573 -81.43 -2.61 21.89
N ILE A 574 -81.70 -1.32 22.12
CA ILE A 574 -80.77 -0.20 21.77
C ILE A 574 -79.48 -0.31 22.57
N ALA A 575 -79.49 -0.58 23.86
CA ALA A 575 -78.33 -0.73 24.72
C ALA A 575 -77.43 -1.87 24.20
N SER A 576 -78.00 -2.99 23.79
CA SER A 576 -77.28 -4.09 23.17
C SER A 576 -76.57 -3.68 21.85
N GLN A 577 -77.29 -2.88 21.00
CA GLN A 577 -76.76 -2.39 19.75
C GLN A 577 -75.62 -1.38 19.98
N ILE A 578 -75.74 -0.49 20.97
CA ILE A 578 -74.68 0.47 21.37
C ILE A 578 -73.44 -0.27 21.90
N LYS A 579 -73.61 -1.31 22.69
CA LYS A 579 -72.49 -2.14 23.17
C LYS A 579 -71.79 -2.82 22.03
N ALA A 580 -72.51 -3.41 21.07
CA ALA A 580 -71.92 -3.99 19.87
C ALA A 580 -71.15 -2.97 19.02
N MET A 581 -71.65 -1.72 18.93
CA MET A 581 -71.00 -0.60 18.25
C MET A 581 -69.71 -0.20 18.98
N GLN A 582 -69.68 -0.10 20.30
CA GLN A 582 -68.49 0.19 21.11
C GLN A 582 -67.42 -0.87 20.91
N GLU A 583 -67.77 -2.16 20.99
CA GLU A 583 -66.83 -3.25 20.74
C GLU A 583 -66.26 -3.24 19.32
N ALA A 584 -67.06 -2.88 18.32
CA ALA A 584 -66.62 -2.78 16.91
C ALA A 584 -65.65 -1.60 16.71
N THR A 585 -65.95 -0.41 17.33
CA THR A 585 -65.06 0.76 17.26
C THR A 585 -63.74 0.53 17.98
N GLU A 586 -63.75 -0.18 19.11
CA GLU A 586 -62.52 -0.53 19.85
C GLU A 586 -61.63 -1.48 19.03
N ARG A 587 -62.20 -2.52 18.41
CA ARG A 587 -61.45 -3.39 17.47
C ARG A 587 -60.89 -2.60 16.28
N SER A 588 -61.65 -1.67 15.71
CA SER A 588 -61.20 -0.82 14.62
C SER A 588 -60.01 0.09 15.06
N ALA A 589 -60.06 0.64 16.25
CA ALA A 589 -58.95 1.44 16.82
C ALA A 589 -57.66 0.59 16.95
N GLN A 590 -57.79 -0.65 17.45
CA GLN A 590 -56.65 -1.53 17.59
C GLN A 590 -56.01 -1.89 16.21
N VAL A 591 -56.86 -2.19 15.19
CA VAL A 591 -56.39 -2.47 13.84
C VAL A 591 -55.67 -1.25 13.24
N ILE A 592 -56.18 -0.03 13.39
CA ILE A 592 -55.55 1.17 12.87
C ILE A 592 -54.22 1.46 13.60
N THR A 593 -54.10 1.19 14.88
CA THR A 593 -52.84 1.31 15.64
C THR A 593 -51.79 0.33 15.06
N HIS A 594 -52.17 -0.92 14.83
CA HIS A 594 -51.25 -1.91 14.23
C HIS A 594 -50.82 -1.56 12.79
N ILE A 595 -51.73 -0.98 12.01
CA ILE A 595 -51.39 -0.40 10.69
C ILE A 595 -50.35 0.73 10.83
N ALA A 596 -50.55 1.65 11.78
CA ALA A 596 -49.59 2.74 12.03
C ALA A 596 -48.20 2.24 12.43
N GLU A 597 -48.11 1.23 13.30
CA GLU A 597 -46.84 0.58 13.67
C GLU A 597 -46.15 -0.06 12.47
N THR A 598 -46.91 -0.78 11.60
CA THR A 598 -46.38 -1.39 10.35
C THR A 598 -45.85 -0.34 9.38
N ILE A 599 -46.55 0.80 9.26
CA ILE A 599 -46.10 1.92 8.41
C ILE A 599 -44.81 2.57 8.98
N ASP A 600 -44.68 2.67 10.31
CA ASP A 600 -43.44 3.19 10.93
C ASP A 600 -42.23 2.28 10.63
N LEU A 601 -42.39 0.95 10.67
CA LEU A 601 -41.37 -0.01 10.27
C LEU A 601 -40.99 0.13 8.78
N LEU A 602 -41.97 0.38 7.90
CA LEU A 602 -41.71 0.67 6.49
C LEU A 602 -40.92 1.96 6.30
N SER A 603 -41.21 3.01 7.10
CA SER A 603 -40.46 4.25 7.08
C SER A 603 -38.99 4.06 7.49
N GLN A 604 -38.73 3.29 8.54
CA GLN A 604 -37.40 2.94 8.99
C GLN A 604 -36.65 2.13 7.92
N SER A 605 -37.33 1.16 7.30
CA SER A 605 -36.75 0.36 6.21
C SER A 605 -36.38 1.23 4.99
N SER A 606 -37.25 2.17 4.59
CA SER A 606 -37.00 3.10 3.50
C SER A 606 -35.78 3.98 3.78
N THR A 607 -35.61 4.45 5.01
CA THR A 607 -34.44 5.24 5.42
C THR A 607 -33.14 4.40 5.35
N ALA A 608 -33.18 3.14 5.79
CA ALA A 608 -32.01 2.26 5.70
C ALA A 608 -31.64 1.95 4.24
N ILE A 609 -32.64 1.74 3.37
CA ILE A 609 -32.40 1.54 1.93
C ILE A 609 -31.82 2.80 1.30
N ALA A 610 -32.29 4.01 1.66
CA ALA A 610 -31.73 5.27 1.15
C ALA A 610 -30.25 5.39 1.47
N SER A 611 -29.83 5.10 2.71
CA SER A 611 -28.42 5.12 3.09
C SER A 611 -27.58 4.09 2.33
N ALA A 612 -28.11 2.89 2.12
CA ALA A 612 -27.41 1.86 1.35
C ALA A 612 -27.26 2.26 -0.15
N VAL A 613 -28.27 2.93 -0.72
CA VAL A 613 -28.24 3.43 -2.10
C VAL A 613 -27.23 4.57 -2.26
N GLU A 614 -27.10 5.46 -1.27
CA GLU A 614 -26.07 6.50 -1.25
C GLU A 614 -24.65 5.88 -1.23
N GLU A 615 -24.43 4.88 -0.38
CA GLU A 615 -23.16 4.15 -0.31
C GLU A 615 -22.84 3.42 -1.62
N GLN A 616 -23.84 2.75 -2.24
CA GLN A 616 -23.69 2.14 -3.55
C GLN A 616 -23.35 3.17 -4.64
N GLY A 617 -23.96 4.35 -4.58
CA GLY A 617 -23.68 5.45 -5.49
C GLY A 617 -22.22 5.93 -5.39
N ALA A 618 -21.71 6.10 -4.18
CA ALA A 618 -20.31 6.46 -3.93
C ALA A 618 -19.34 5.38 -4.44
N ALA A 619 -19.62 4.10 -4.14
CA ALA A 619 -18.82 2.98 -4.61
C ALA A 619 -18.80 2.86 -6.13
N THR A 620 -19.95 3.07 -6.80
CA THR A 620 -20.06 3.03 -8.26
C THR A 620 -19.27 4.16 -8.92
N GLN A 621 -19.25 5.35 -8.31
CA GLN A 621 -18.40 6.45 -8.78
C GLN A 621 -16.91 6.16 -8.63
N GLU A 622 -16.51 5.45 -7.58
CA GLU A 622 -15.12 5.02 -7.39
C GLU A 622 -14.73 3.97 -8.43
N ILE A 623 -15.63 3.01 -8.71
CA ILE A 623 -15.44 2.04 -9.80
C ILE A 623 -15.25 2.76 -11.15
N ALA A 624 -16.07 3.75 -11.46
CA ALA A 624 -15.95 4.52 -12.70
C ALA A 624 -14.57 5.21 -12.83
N ARG A 625 -14.05 5.79 -11.74
CA ARG A 625 -12.72 6.39 -11.72
C ARG A 625 -11.62 5.34 -11.92
N ASN A 626 -11.72 4.20 -11.26
CA ASN A 626 -10.74 3.12 -11.39
C ASN A 626 -10.72 2.53 -12.80
N VAL A 627 -11.88 2.38 -13.42
CA VAL A 627 -12.04 1.94 -14.81
C VAL A 627 -11.37 2.94 -15.77
N GLN A 628 -11.56 4.24 -15.55
CA GLN A 628 -10.90 5.28 -16.34
C GLN A 628 -9.37 5.23 -16.20
N GLN A 629 -8.87 5.04 -14.99
CA GLN A 629 -7.44 4.87 -14.75
C GLN A 629 -6.89 3.59 -15.43
N ALA A 630 -7.63 2.49 -15.37
CA ALA A 630 -7.25 1.26 -16.06
C ALA A 630 -7.18 1.44 -17.58
N ALA A 631 -8.11 2.21 -18.19
CA ALA A 631 -8.08 2.54 -19.61
C ALA A 631 -6.80 3.31 -19.99
N VAL A 632 -6.44 4.32 -19.20
CA VAL A 632 -5.21 5.10 -19.40
C VAL A 632 -3.99 4.20 -19.27
N GLY A 633 -3.90 3.42 -18.20
CA GLY A 633 -2.77 2.51 -17.97
C GLY A 633 -2.60 1.45 -19.07
N THR A 634 -3.71 0.92 -19.59
CA THR A 634 -3.66 -0.06 -20.69
C THR A 634 -3.17 0.59 -22.00
N THR A 635 -3.56 1.85 -22.27
CA THR A 635 -3.07 2.60 -23.43
C THR A 635 -1.56 2.88 -23.32
N GLU A 636 -1.06 3.19 -22.12
CA GLU A 636 0.37 3.37 -21.88
C GLU A 636 1.16 2.05 -22.07
N VAL A 637 0.61 0.92 -21.60
CA VAL A 637 1.21 -0.40 -21.83
C VAL A 637 1.30 -0.71 -23.33
N ALA A 638 0.24 -0.45 -24.11
CA ALA A 638 0.24 -0.63 -25.55
C ALA A 638 1.27 0.26 -26.26
N GLY A 639 1.44 1.49 -25.81
CA GLY A 639 2.47 2.40 -26.30
C GLY A 639 3.90 1.92 -25.99
N ASN A 640 4.13 1.50 -24.74
CA ASN A 640 5.44 1.01 -24.31
C ASN A 640 5.84 -0.29 -25.01
N ILE A 641 4.91 -1.21 -25.21
CA ILE A 641 5.22 -2.48 -25.87
C ILE A 641 5.54 -2.29 -27.36
N THR A 642 4.95 -1.28 -28.00
CA THR A 642 5.32 -0.87 -29.36
C THR A 642 6.77 -0.39 -29.41
N GLN A 643 7.22 0.37 -28.44
CA GLN A 643 8.62 0.82 -28.33
C GLN A 643 9.57 -0.36 -28.07
N VAL A 644 9.18 -1.33 -27.22
CA VAL A 644 9.96 -2.55 -26.96
C VAL A 644 10.12 -3.37 -28.25
N SER A 645 9.04 -3.53 -29.02
CA SER A 645 9.09 -4.23 -30.32
C SER A 645 10.03 -3.52 -31.30
N GLN A 646 9.98 -2.19 -31.36
CA GLN A 646 10.90 -1.40 -32.19
C GLN A 646 12.36 -1.57 -31.73
N ALA A 647 12.62 -1.54 -30.42
CA ALA A 647 13.96 -1.73 -29.87
C ALA A 647 14.50 -3.15 -30.16
N ALA A 648 13.64 -4.16 -30.08
CA ALA A 648 13.97 -5.53 -30.47
C ALA A 648 14.34 -5.61 -31.95
N SER A 649 13.59 -4.98 -32.84
CA SER A 649 13.90 -4.92 -34.28
C SER A 649 15.25 -4.27 -34.55
N VAL A 650 15.55 -3.15 -33.87
CA VAL A 650 16.87 -2.48 -33.97
C VAL A 650 17.98 -3.37 -33.48
N THR A 651 17.77 -4.10 -32.35
CA THR A 651 18.75 -5.05 -31.78
C THR A 651 19.01 -6.19 -32.74
N GLY A 652 17.97 -6.76 -33.38
CA GLY A 652 18.12 -7.80 -34.41
C GLY A 652 18.91 -7.32 -35.64
N SER A 653 18.68 -6.09 -36.07
CA SER A 653 19.44 -5.48 -37.18
C SER A 653 20.91 -5.25 -36.80
N ALA A 654 21.18 -4.81 -35.59
CA ALA A 654 22.54 -4.65 -35.05
C ALA A 654 23.25 -5.99 -34.93
N ALA A 655 22.58 -7.05 -34.47
CA ALA A 655 23.11 -8.41 -34.37
C ALA A 655 23.50 -8.96 -35.75
N THR A 656 22.65 -8.74 -36.77
CA THR A 656 22.95 -9.12 -38.15
C THR A 656 24.20 -8.41 -38.71
N SER A 657 24.33 -7.11 -38.38
CA SER A 657 25.50 -6.33 -38.77
C SER A 657 26.77 -6.82 -38.08
N LEU A 658 26.66 -7.17 -36.79
CA LEU A 658 27.76 -7.73 -35.99
C LEU A 658 28.20 -9.10 -36.52
N LEU A 659 27.25 -9.95 -36.91
CA LEU A 659 27.50 -11.26 -37.52
C LEU A 659 28.29 -11.11 -38.83
N SER A 660 27.89 -10.17 -39.67
CA SER A 660 28.58 -9.85 -40.93
C SER A 660 30.01 -9.33 -40.69
N ALA A 661 30.17 -8.41 -39.72
CA ALA A 661 31.48 -7.86 -39.37
C ALA A 661 32.43 -8.91 -38.80
N ALA A 662 31.92 -9.77 -37.89
CA ALA A 662 32.69 -10.88 -37.33
C ALA A 662 33.10 -11.94 -38.39
N GLY A 663 32.19 -12.21 -39.33
CA GLY A 663 32.49 -13.07 -40.48
C GLY A 663 33.58 -12.50 -41.38
N THR A 664 33.56 -11.19 -41.66
CA THR A 664 34.61 -10.50 -42.41
C THR A 664 35.93 -10.54 -41.65
N LEU A 665 35.94 -10.26 -40.35
CA LEU A 665 37.15 -10.28 -39.52
C LEU A 665 37.78 -11.67 -39.43
N SER A 666 36.98 -12.73 -39.38
CA SER A 666 37.46 -14.14 -39.45
C SER A 666 38.12 -14.44 -40.78
N LYS A 667 37.52 -13.98 -41.88
CA LYS A 667 38.03 -14.15 -43.23
C LYS A 667 39.34 -13.38 -43.46
N ASP A 668 39.42 -12.15 -42.97
CA ASP A 668 40.62 -11.32 -43.06
C ASP A 668 41.76 -11.89 -42.20
N GLY A 669 41.45 -12.42 -41.00
CA GLY A 669 42.40 -13.12 -40.17
C GLY A 669 43.02 -14.37 -40.89
N ALA A 670 42.17 -15.16 -41.51
CA ALA A 670 42.64 -16.32 -42.30
C ALA A 670 43.48 -15.92 -43.52
N ALA A 671 43.11 -14.84 -44.21
CA ALA A 671 43.87 -14.28 -45.33
C ALA A 671 45.23 -13.74 -44.87
N LEU A 672 45.26 -13.02 -43.74
CA LEU A 672 46.51 -12.50 -43.15
C LEU A 672 47.44 -13.66 -42.76
N LYS A 673 46.91 -14.74 -42.15
CA LYS A 673 47.73 -15.94 -41.85
C LYS A 673 48.39 -16.50 -43.11
N LYS A 674 47.60 -16.68 -44.18
CA LYS A 674 48.12 -17.20 -45.46
C LYS A 674 49.18 -16.30 -46.07
N GLN A 675 49.02 -14.96 -45.98
CA GLN A 675 50.03 -14.01 -46.47
C GLN A 675 51.35 -14.09 -45.68
N VAL A 676 51.21 -14.19 -44.33
CA VAL A 676 52.38 -14.32 -43.43
C VAL A 676 53.13 -15.62 -43.69
N ASP A 677 52.41 -16.75 -43.82
CA ASP A 677 53.00 -18.06 -44.12
C ASP A 677 53.73 -18.01 -45.45
N SER A 678 53.17 -17.38 -46.51
CA SER A 678 53.84 -17.19 -47.81
C SER A 678 55.10 -16.34 -47.73
N PHE A 679 54.99 -15.18 -47.01
CA PHE A 679 56.11 -14.27 -46.81
C PHE A 679 57.28 -14.93 -46.05
N LEU A 680 56.97 -15.71 -45.01
CA LEU A 680 57.98 -16.44 -44.24
C LEU A 680 58.63 -17.58 -45.08
N GLY A 681 57.83 -18.22 -45.95
CA GLY A 681 58.33 -19.17 -46.91
C GLY A 681 59.34 -18.54 -47.85
N GLU A 682 59.11 -17.33 -48.37
CA GLU A 682 60.05 -16.61 -49.23
C GLU A 682 61.31 -16.18 -48.44
N ILE A 683 61.19 -15.73 -47.17
CA ILE A 683 62.38 -15.40 -46.35
C ILE A 683 63.23 -16.61 -46.05
N ARG A 684 62.66 -17.78 -45.77
CA ARG A 684 63.38 -19.03 -45.48
C ARG A 684 64.01 -19.63 -46.72
N ALA A 685 63.49 -19.29 -47.90
CA ALA A 685 64.02 -19.73 -49.18
C ALA A 685 65.15 -18.81 -49.73
N ALA A 686 65.25 -17.58 -49.29
CA ALA A 686 66.29 -16.63 -49.64
C ALA A 686 67.50 -16.72 -48.74
#